data_3b365cad93bcb1d8ffb022655246fc33
#
_entry.id   3b365cad93bcb1d8ffb022655246fc33
#
_cell.length_a   1.000
_cell.length_b   1.000
_cell.length_c   1.000
_cell.angle_alpha   90.00
_cell.angle_beta   90.00
_cell.angle_gamma   90.00
#
_symmetry.space_group_name_H-M   'P 1'
#
loop_
_entity.id
_entity.type
_entity.pdbx_description
1 polymer ?
#
loop_
_entity_poly.entity_id
_entity_poly.type
_entity_poly.pdbx_seq_one_letter_code
_entity_poly.pdbx_strand_id
1 'polypeptide(L)'
;ELMHDYVVFDAGTKKLCRQNQYFGVKAAQEFIYRREGGIIWHTQGSGKSLTMVWLAKWIRENVVGARVLIITDRTELDEQIEKVFLGVNEAICRTASGADLINTLNGTTESLICSLVHKFGGKGDDDDDADGAGTQAFIAAIQKLPPDFKAKGDIYVFVDECHRTQSGDLHKAMTALLPNAVFIGFTGTPLLKADKQKSIEVFGRYIHTYKFDQAVREGVVLDLRYEARDIDQSITSQASIDKWFEAKTQGLNDLAKAQLKQKWGTMQRVLSSQDRLKKIVADILMDMATRPRLMDGHGNAMLVAGSIYEACKFYELFAKTELQGKCAIVTSYAPSVSDTKGETTGEGITDKLLKYAVYGKMLADWFNEPTDKATTKAEKFELEVKKKFINEPGQMKLLIVVDKLLTGFDAPSATYLYIDKQMRDHGLFQAICRVNRLDGDDKEYGYIIDYKDLFKSLEGAVSDYTSGALDGFDADDVKGLLENRLDKAREDLEDAREAVKALCEPVLAPRDSCAYGHYFCAKDSGNVAQLKENEPKRLKLYKFVARLIRAYAAIAGEMAQAGYTPDQIEKIKVEVDHASKVRDEVRLASGDYIDLKLYEPAMRHLIDTYIRAEESEKISAFDDMSLIGLIVERGPDAAAAKIKGVMKTDEAVAEAIENNVRKLIINESPVDPAYYEKMSKLLDALIKQRRKAVISYTEYLNKIAQLTKDAAQPGGQASYPAALKTAAKRALYNNLGKNETLAVTVDTAVLGSLQDDWRNNSAKTKRVRFAIRHVLSTAILPNTGLQVQQVGSPPPPLDLETETDRILDLVKHQSGY
;
A
#
# COMPACT_ATOMS: atom_id res chain seq x y z
N GLU A 1 1.35 14.19 -34.10
CA GLU A 1 1.85 14.11 -32.70
C GLU A 1 1.75 12.67 -32.17
N LEU A 2 0.55 12.07 -31.94
CA LEU A 2 0.41 10.72 -31.36
C LEU A 2 1.22 9.63 -32.09
N MET A 3 1.21 9.61 -33.42
CA MET A 3 1.94 8.62 -34.19
C MET A 3 3.45 8.83 -34.23
N HIS A 4 3.91 10.05 -34.05
CA HIS A 4 5.32 10.39 -34.09
C HIS A 4 5.97 10.31 -32.70
N ASP A 5 5.32 10.88 -31.67
CA ASP A 5 5.96 11.11 -30.38
C ASP A 5 5.60 10.04 -29.33
N TYR A 6 4.45 9.35 -29.51
CA TYR A 6 3.88 8.47 -28.51
C TYR A 6 3.74 7.00 -28.93
N VAL A 7 4.44 6.60 -29.99
CA VAL A 7 4.60 5.18 -30.37
C VAL A 7 6.03 4.77 -30.11
N VAL A 8 6.21 3.67 -29.39
CA VAL A 8 7.52 3.05 -29.16
C VAL A 8 7.45 1.56 -29.46
N PHE A 9 8.59 0.96 -29.76
CA PHE A 9 8.73 -0.48 -29.95
C PHE A 9 9.56 -1.01 -28.78
N ASP A 10 8.89 -1.64 -27.82
CA ASP A 10 9.50 -2.23 -26.65
C ASP A 10 9.78 -3.71 -26.89
N ALA A 11 11.06 -4.08 -27.02
CA ALA A 11 11.51 -5.42 -27.37
C ALA A 11 10.80 -5.98 -28.63
N GLY A 12 10.60 -5.12 -29.66
CA GLY A 12 9.93 -5.48 -30.91
C GLY A 12 8.40 -5.41 -30.87
N THR A 13 7.79 -5.20 -29.70
CA THR A 13 6.34 -5.03 -29.56
C THR A 13 5.96 -3.57 -29.65
N LYS A 14 5.09 -3.22 -30.59
CA LYS A 14 4.56 -1.86 -30.75
C LYS A 14 3.68 -1.48 -29.57
N LYS A 15 4.03 -0.39 -28.89
CA LYS A 15 3.26 0.19 -27.79
C LYS A 15 2.86 1.62 -28.13
N LEU A 16 1.60 1.92 -27.93
CA LEU A 16 1.03 3.26 -27.99
C LEU A 16 0.75 3.74 -26.57
N CYS A 17 0.96 5.02 -26.30
CA CYS A 17 0.65 5.59 -25.00
C CYS A 17 -0.85 5.45 -24.67
N ARG A 18 -1.15 5.20 -23.43
CA ARG A 18 -2.50 5.26 -22.86
C ARG A 18 -2.89 6.73 -22.63
N GLN A 19 -4.17 6.97 -22.44
CA GLN A 19 -4.70 8.32 -22.25
C GLN A 19 -4.06 9.03 -21.04
N ASN A 20 -3.92 8.35 -19.90
CA ASN A 20 -3.27 8.88 -18.71
C ASN A 20 -1.78 9.23 -18.94
N GLN A 21 -1.07 8.45 -19.75
CA GLN A 21 0.33 8.71 -20.09
C GLN A 21 0.46 9.92 -21.01
N TYR A 22 -0.39 9.99 -22.03
CA TYR A 22 -0.43 11.16 -22.93
C TYR A 22 -0.67 12.47 -22.16
N PHE A 23 -1.74 12.55 -21.37
CA PHE A 23 -2.06 13.75 -20.63
C PHE A 23 -1.04 14.06 -19.53
N GLY A 24 -0.47 13.03 -18.89
CA GLY A 24 0.61 13.20 -17.93
C GLY A 24 1.86 13.82 -18.55
N VAL A 25 2.28 13.34 -19.74
CA VAL A 25 3.41 13.94 -20.46
C VAL A 25 3.08 15.36 -20.94
N LYS A 26 1.89 15.60 -21.48
CA LYS A 26 1.47 16.97 -21.92
C LYS A 26 1.46 17.95 -20.75
N ALA A 27 0.92 17.59 -19.61
CA ALA A 27 0.96 18.43 -18.42
C ALA A 27 2.40 18.69 -17.95
N ALA A 28 3.27 17.66 -17.98
CA ALA A 28 4.68 17.83 -17.62
C ALA A 28 5.43 18.76 -18.58
N GLN A 29 5.12 18.73 -19.87
CA GLN A 29 5.69 19.67 -20.86
C GLN A 29 5.43 21.14 -20.48
N GLU A 30 4.22 21.47 -20.03
CA GLU A 30 3.87 22.82 -19.58
C GLU A 30 4.67 23.25 -18.35
N PHE A 31 4.91 22.35 -17.40
CA PHE A 31 5.74 22.62 -16.22
C PHE A 31 7.21 22.82 -16.62
N ILE A 32 7.73 22.01 -17.53
CA ILE A 32 9.10 22.10 -18.04
C ILE A 32 9.32 23.45 -18.75
N TYR A 33 8.38 23.92 -19.57
CA TYR A 33 8.47 25.23 -20.20
C TYR A 33 8.54 26.39 -19.20
N ARG A 34 7.90 26.23 -18.03
CA ARG A 34 7.98 27.21 -16.94
C ARG A 34 9.17 26.97 -16.00
N ARG A 35 9.97 25.93 -16.24
CA ARG A 35 11.05 25.45 -15.35
C ARG A 35 10.56 25.14 -13.93
N GLU A 36 9.34 24.64 -13.82
CA GLU A 36 8.73 24.21 -12.58
C GLU A 36 8.86 22.70 -12.43
N GLY A 37 9.19 22.24 -11.22
CA GLY A 37 9.08 20.83 -10.82
C GLY A 37 7.66 20.48 -10.44
N GLY A 38 7.44 19.19 -10.15
CA GLY A 38 6.15 18.69 -9.67
C GLY A 38 6.08 17.19 -9.57
N ILE A 39 4.89 16.68 -9.26
CA ILE A 39 4.65 15.27 -8.99
C ILE A 39 3.67 14.69 -10.01
N ILE A 40 4.05 13.61 -10.67
CA ILE A 40 3.17 12.76 -11.48
C ILE A 40 2.75 11.56 -10.61
N TRP A 41 1.51 11.58 -10.16
CA TRP A 41 0.94 10.47 -9.44
C TRP A 41 0.07 9.63 -10.37
N HIS A 42 0.61 8.50 -10.79
CA HIS A 42 -0.11 7.50 -11.57
C HIS A 42 -0.13 6.18 -10.81
N THR A 43 -1.30 5.59 -10.58
CA THR A 43 -1.45 4.35 -9.80
C THR A 43 -0.53 3.24 -10.29
N GLN A 44 -0.19 2.31 -9.42
CA GLN A 44 0.66 1.18 -9.79
C GLN A 44 0.01 0.35 -10.91
N GLY A 45 0.81 -0.05 -11.90
CA GLY A 45 0.32 -0.77 -13.07
C GLY A 45 -0.11 0.08 -14.24
N SER A 46 -0.22 1.39 -14.07
CA SER A 46 -0.62 2.31 -15.16
C SER A 46 0.45 2.58 -16.21
N GLY A 47 1.68 2.05 -16.01
CA GLY A 47 2.79 2.20 -16.97
C GLY A 47 3.65 3.45 -16.76
N LYS A 48 3.95 3.83 -15.51
CA LYS A 48 4.82 4.97 -15.14
C LYS A 48 6.17 4.96 -15.86
N SER A 49 6.84 3.81 -15.94
CA SER A 49 8.15 3.70 -16.61
C SER A 49 8.10 4.13 -18.08
N LEU A 50 7.04 3.77 -18.81
CA LEU A 50 6.84 4.27 -20.17
C LEU A 50 6.50 5.76 -20.22
N THR A 51 5.80 6.29 -19.23
CA THR A 51 5.58 7.74 -19.11
C THR A 51 6.91 8.49 -18.97
N MET A 52 7.83 7.96 -18.15
CA MET A 52 9.20 8.49 -18.02
C MET A 52 9.95 8.45 -19.37
N VAL A 53 9.84 7.35 -20.13
CA VAL A 53 10.46 7.22 -21.47
C VAL A 53 9.98 8.31 -22.41
N TRP A 54 8.66 8.48 -22.56
CA TRP A 54 8.13 9.50 -23.47
C TRP A 54 8.50 10.91 -23.03
N LEU A 55 8.47 11.19 -21.73
CA LEU A 55 8.86 12.50 -21.21
C LEU A 55 10.36 12.76 -21.38
N ALA A 56 11.21 11.77 -21.07
CA ALA A 56 12.66 11.89 -21.26
C ALA A 56 13.04 12.09 -22.74
N LYS A 57 12.42 11.32 -23.64
CA LYS A 57 12.59 11.49 -25.07
C LYS A 57 12.19 12.89 -25.53
N TRP A 58 11.01 13.35 -25.15
CA TRP A 58 10.53 14.67 -25.50
C TRP A 58 11.45 15.79 -24.98
N ILE A 59 11.93 15.72 -23.74
CA ILE A 59 12.87 16.68 -23.17
C ILE A 59 14.14 16.75 -24.01
N ARG A 60 14.74 15.60 -24.34
CA ARG A 60 15.99 15.53 -25.11
C ARG A 60 15.84 16.04 -26.55
N GLU A 61 14.67 15.90 -27.15
CA GLU A 61 14.38 16.35 -28.52
C GLU A 61 14.01 17.84 -28.58
N ASN A 62 13.39 18.40 -27.52
CA ASN A 62 12.82 19.75 -27.56
C ASN A 62 13.56 20.77 -26.69
N VAL A 63 14.46 20.36 -25.79
CA VAL A 63 15.22 21.24 -24.91
C VAL A 63 16.70 21.15 -25.25
N VAL A 64 17.28 22.28 -25.67
CA VAL A 64 18.69 22.32 -26.12
C VAL A 64 19.64 22.02 -24.96
N GLY A 65 20.52 21.05 -25.14
CA GLY A 65 21.49 20.65 -24.13
C GLY A 65 20.89 19.94 -22.92
N ALA A 66 19.65 19.45 -23.01
CA ALA A 66 18.97 18.75 -21.94
C ALA A 66 19.63 17.39 -21.64
N ARG A 67 19.71 17.08 -20.36
CA ARG A 67 20.13 15.78 -19.82
C ARG A 67 19.11 15.31 -18.79
N VAL A 68 18.72 14.04 -18.86
CA VAL A 68 17.76 13.46 -17.93
C VAL A 68 18.48 12.50 -16.98
N LEU A 69 18.36 12.76 -15.69
CA LEU A 69 18.84 11.88 -14.62
C LEU A 69 17.65 11.19 -13.94
N ILE A 70 17.63 9.87 -13.98
CA ILE A 70 16.62 9.06 -13.31
C ILE A 70 17.19 8.51 -12.02
N ILE A 71 16.52 8.75 -10.90
CA ILE A 71 16.90 8.27 -9.58
C ILE A 71 15.89 7.23 -9.12
N THR A 72 16.39 6.06 -8.72
CA THR A 72 15.59 4.96 -8.17
C THR A 72 16.05 4.61 -6.77
N ASP A 73 15.14 4.07 -5.94
CA ASP A 73 15.44 3.66 -4.58
C ASP A 73 15.85 2.18 -4.45
N ARG A 74 15.56 1.34 -5.46
CA ARG A 74 15.78 -0.11 -5.41
C ARG A 74 16.42 -0.66 -6.68
N THR A 75 17.26 -1.67 -6.51
CA THR A 75 17.95 -2.37 -7.61
C THR A 75 16.97 -2.96 -8.62
N GLU A 76 15.86 -3.53 -8.17
CA GLU A 76 14.85 -4.11 -9.04
C GLU A 76 14.15 -3.06 -9.93
N LEU A 77 13.89 -1.85 -9.39
CA LEU A 77 13.33 -0.73 -10.14
C LEU A 77 14.34 -0.17 -11.16
N ASP A 78 15.60 -0.04 -10.75
CA ASP A 78 16.72 0.38 -11.59
C ASP A 78 16.87 -0.55 -12.81
N GLU A 79 16.88 -1.87 -12.60
CA GLU A 79 16.95 -2.87 -13.67
C GLU A 79 15.70 -2.85 -14.58
N GLN A 80 14.53 -2.63 -14.01
CA GLN A 80 13.28 -2.55 -14.78
C GLN A 80 13.26 -1.30 -15.66
N ILE A 81 13.67 -0.16 -15.13
CA ILE A 81 13.77 1.10 -15.89
C ILE A 81 14.79 0.94 -17.01
N GLU A 82 16.00 0.44 -16.72
CA GLU A 82 17.01 0.17 -17.73
C GLU A 82 16.47 -0.71 -18.86
N LYS A 83 15.80 -1.84 -18.55
CA LYS A 83 15.22 -2.74 -19.55
C LYS A 83 14.17 -2.03 -20.41
N VAL A 84 13.32 -1.19 -19.84
CA VAL A 84 12.29 -0.46 -20.58
C VAL A 84 12.94 0.54 -21.54
N PHE A 85 13.96 1.30 -21.11
CA PHE A 85 14.65 2.25 -21.97
C PHE A 85 15.43 1.54 -23.09
N LEU A 86 16.16 0.48 -22.77
CA LEU A 86 16.87 -0.32 -23.78
C LEU A 86 15.90 -0.99 -24.76
N GLY A 87 14.75 -1.46 -24.26
CA GLY A 87 13.70 -2.07 -25.09
C GLY A 87 13.16 -1.13 -26.16
N VAL A 88 13.17 0.17 -25.92
CA VAL A 88 12.75 1.22 -26.87
C VAL A 88 13.90 1.88 -27.61
N ASN A 89 15.09 1.26 -27.61
CA ASN A 89 16.33 1.76 -28.23
C ASN A 89 16.85 3.10 -27.66
N GLU A 90 16.54 3.39 -26.41
CA GLU A 90 17.12 4.54 -25.70
C GLU A 90 18.31 4.07 -24.85
N ALA A 91 19.53 4.46 -25.25
CA ALA A 91 20.73 4.16 -24.49
C ALA A 91 20.72 4.92 -23.16
N ILE A 92 20.78 4.18 -22.07
CA ILE A 92 20.81 4.74 -20.71
C ILE A 92 22.14 4.38 -20.03
N CYS A 93 22.81 5.38 -19.48
CA CYS A 93 24.05 5.20 -18.72
C CYS A 93 23.71 4.92 -17.26
N ARG A 94 24.02 3.73 -16.79
CA ARG A 94 23.82 3.32 -15.40
C ARG A 94 25.06 3.54 -14.57
N THR A 95 25.00 4.41 -13.57
CA THR A 95 26.17 4.71 -12.73
C THR A 95 26.41 3.61 -11.69
N ALA A 96 27.69 3.31 -11.44
CA ALA A 96 28.11 2.25 -10.52
C ALA A 96 28.23 2.74 -9.07
N SER A 97 28.47 4.05 -8.86
CA SER A 97 28.67 4.66 -7.54
C SER A 97 28.35 6.15 -7.55
N GLY A 98 28.32 6.79 -6.37
CA GLY A 98 28.16 8.23 -6.26
C GLY A 98 29.29 9.03 -6.93
N ALA A 99 30.53 8.54 -6.85
CA ALA A 99 31.66 9.15 -7.54
C ALA A 99 31.51 9.03 -9.07
N ASP A 100 31.01 7.92 -9.56
CA ASP A 100 30.74 7.70 -10.98
C ASP A 100 29.63 8.63 -11.48
N LEU A 101 28.55 8.84 -10.69
CA LEU A 101 27.51 9.83 -10.99
C LEU A 101 28.10 11.24 -11.12
N ILE A 102 28.92 11.66 -10.16
CA ILE A 102 29.56 12.99 -10.18
C ILE A 102 30.45 13.15 -11.43
N ASN A 103 31.25 12.14 -11.78
CA ASN A 103 32.06 12.14 -12.98
C ASN A 103 31.23 12.21 -14.26
N THR A 104 30.12 11.44 -14.33
CA THR A 104 29.18 11.44 -15.45
C THR A 104 28.50 12.81 -15.60
N LEU A 105 28.11 13.45 -14.50
CA LEU A 105 27.49 14.79 -14.50
C LEU A 105 28.49 15.89 -14.94
N ASN A 106 29.77 15.71 -14.65
CA ASN A 106 30.84 16.60 -15.12
C ASN A 106 31.19 16.42 -16.60
N GLY A 107 30.89 15.27 -17.19
CA GLY A 107 30.96 14.99 -18.62
C GLY A 107 29.76 15.59 -19.38
N THR A 108 29.81 15.54 -20.72
CA THR A 108 28.71 15.97 -21.61
C THR A 108 28.23 14.84 -22.53
N THR A 109 28.83 13.65 -22.41
CA THR A 109 28.60 12.55 -23.33
C THR A 109 27.24 11.89 -23.13
N GLU A 110 26.87 11.72 -21.88
CA GLU A 110 25.65 10.97 -21.52
C GLU A 110 24.46 11.92 -21.34
N SER A 111 23.45 11.78 -22.20
CA SER A 111 22.22 12.60 -22.15
C SER A 111 21.10 11.95 -21.33
N LEU A 112 21.20 10.63 -21.05
CA LEU A 112 20.26 9.88 -20.24
C LEU A 112 21.03 9.03 -19.23
N ILE A 113 20.81 9.30 -17.94
CA ILE A 113 21.58 8.73 -16.84
C ILE A 113 20.60 8.06 -15.87
N CYS A 114 20.94 6.89 -15.35
CA CYS A 114 20.23 6.23 -14.26
C CYS A 114 21.17 6.01 -13.07
N SER A 115 20.67 6.27 -11.88
CA SER A 115 21.44 6.10 -10.64
C SER A 115 20.57 5.56 -9.51
N LEU A 116 21.13 4.59 -8.78
CA LEU A 116 20.48 3.97 -7.63
C LEU A 116 20.95 4.65 -6.34
N VAL A 117 19.97 5.06 -5.49
CA VAL A 117 20.25 5.78 -4.24
C VAL A 117 21.16 4.98 -3.29
N HIS A 118 20.94 3.68 -3.14
CA HIS A 118 21.71 2.81 -2.22
C HIS A 118 23.16 2.56 -2.64
N LYS A 119 23.55 2.85 -3.88
CA LYS A 119 24.93 2.73 -4.32
C LYS A 119 25.88 3.78 -3.74
N PHE A 120 25.35 4.71 -2.97
CA PHE A 120 26.09 5.77 -2.33
C PHE A 120 26.69 5.37 -0.96
N GLY A 121 26.44 4.14 -0.47
CA GLY A 121 26.95 3.67 0.82
C GLY A 121 27.48 2.25 0.82
N GLY A 122 28.47 2.01 1.72
CA GLY A 122 29.13 0.73 1.85
C GLY A 122 28.21 -0.41 2.29
N LYS A 123 28.61 -1.64 1.99
CA LYS A 123 27.94 -2.89 2.36
C LYS A 123 27.72 -2.96 3.88
N GLY A 124 26.47 -2.84 4.32
CA GLY A 124 26.00 -3.19 5.65
C GLY A 124 24.90 -4.24 5.51
N ASP A 125 25.04 -5.35 6.23
CA ASP A 125 24.20 -6.55 6.12
C ASP A 125 22.88 -6.48 6.93
N ASP A 126 22.51 -5.32 7.54
CA ASP A 126 21.30 -5.18 8.34
C ASP A 126 20.35 -4.12 7.74
N ASP A 127 19.15 -4.58 7.36
CA ASP A 127 18.16 -3.85 6.54
C ASP A 127 17.56 -2.57 7.18
N ASP A 128 17.73 -2.30 8.47
CA ASP A 128 17.16 -1.12 9.13
C ASP A 128 18.14 0.07 9.30
N ASP A 129 19.45 -0.16 9.15
CA ASP A 129 20.48 0.88 9.32
C ASP A 129 21.22 1.25 8.00
N ALA A 130 20.97 0.55 6.90
CA ALA A 130 21.69 0.73 5.63
C ALA A 130 21.38 2.07 4.93
N ASP A 131 20.19 2.63 5.14
CA ASP A 131 19.76 3.89 4.52
C ASP A 131 20.55 5.12 5.01
N GLY A 132 21.01 5.12 6.26
CA GLY A 132 21.72 6.25 6.86
C GLY A 132 23.20 6.34 6.42
N ALA A 133 23.93 5.22 6.41
CA ALA A 133 25.37 5.21 6.12
C ALA A 133 25.68 5.56 4.66
N GLY A 134 24.82 5.14 3.73
CA GLY A 134 24.98 5.41 2.31
C GLY A 134 24.73 6.86 1.94
N THR A 135 23.69 7.41 2.48
CA THR A 135 23.33 8.82 2.31
C THR A 135 24.42 9.73 2.88
N GLN A 136 24.97 9.39 4.06
CA GLN A 136 26.09 10.15 4.66
C GLN A 136 27.38 10.08 3.84
N ALA A 137 27.72 8.92 3.25
CA ALA A 137 28.88 8.78 2.37
C ALA A 137 28.74 9.63 1.10
N PHE A 138 27.54 9.69 0.53
CA PHE A 138 27.23 10.55 -0.63
C PHE A 138 27.29 12.03 -0.26
N ILE A 139 26.71 12.43 0.87
CA ILE A 139 26.81 13.81 1.39
C ILE A 139 28.27 14.20 1.60
N ALA A 140 29.07 13.31 2.19
CA ALA A 140 30.51 13.53 2.39
C ALA A 140 31.29 13.62 1.06
N ALA A 141 30.86 12.89 0.02
CA ALA A 141 31.43 13.02 -1.32
C ALA A 141 31.08 14.38 -1.97
N ILE A 142 29.85 14.83 -1.81
CA ILE A 142 29.42 16.16 -2.29
C ILE A 142 30.15 17.29 -1.57
N GLN A 143 30.34 17.17 -0.25
CA GLN A 143 31.07 18.17 0.54
C GLN A 143 32.55 18.28 0.16
N LYS A 144 33.12 17.26 -0.48
CA LYS A 144 34.49 17.28 -1.00
C LYS A 144 34.64 17.84 -2.40
N LEU A 145 33.50 18.16 -3.06
CA LEU A 145 33.56 18.77 -4.39
C LEU A 145 34.14 20.18 -4.32
N PRO A 146 34.82 20.62 -5.38
CA PRO A 146 35.25 22.00 -5.49
C PRO A 146 34.06 22.95 -5.38
N PRO A 147 34.20 24.11 -4.73
CA PRO A 147 33.10 25.09 -4.58
C PRO A 147 32.51 25.60 -5.91
N ASP A 148 33.28 25.46 -6.98
CA ASP A 148 32.91 25.85 -8.34
C ASP A 148 32.39 24.71 -9.20
N PHE A 149 32.18 23.53 -8.62
CA PHE A 149 31.61 22.39 -9.33
C PHE A 149 30.22 22.76 -9.88
N LYS A 150 30.05 22.58 -11.18
CA LYS A 150 28.75 22.72 -11.86
C LYS A 150 28.52 21.52 -12.78
N ALA A 151 27.45 20.81 -12.55
CA ALA A 151 26.98 19.81 -13.50
C ALA A 151 26.71 20.44 -14.86
N LYS A 152 27.16 19.77 -15.92
CA LYS A 152 27.07 20.32 -17.29
C LYS A 152 25.73 19.93 -17.93
N GLY A 153 25.19 20.85 -18.72
CA GLY A 153 23.90 20.70 -19.42
C GLY A 153 22.72 21.21 -18.63
N ASP A 154 21.55 21.18 -19.25
CA ASP A 154 20.25 21.50 -18.62
C ASP A 154 19.66 20.21 -18.04
N ILE A 155 19.69 20.07 -16.72
CA ILE A 155 19.42 18.78 -16.04
C ILE A 155 17.99 18.72 -15.55
N TYR A 156 17.32 17.61 -15.93
CA TYR A 156 15.99 17.21 -15.47
C TYR A 156 16.13 15.94 -14.64
N VAL A 157 15.66 15.98 -13.40
CA VAL A 157 15.79 14.86 -12.46
C VAL A 157 14.44 14.19 -12.29
N PHE A 158 14.33 12.93 -12.69
CA PHE A 158 13.18 12.09 -12.43
C PHE A 158 13.43 11.25 -11.19
N VAL A 159 12.56 11.33 -10.21
CA VAL A 159 12.68 10.56 -8.97
C VAL A 159 11.53 9.55 -8.91
N ASP A 160 11.85 8.27 -9.08
CA ASP A 160 10.84 7.20 -8.97
C ASP A 160 10.55 6.89 -7.50
N GLU A 161 9.30 6.54 -7.22
CA GLU A 161 8.74 6.34 -5.86
C GLU A 161 9.15 7.48 -4.91
N CYS A 162 8.96 8.72 -5.37
CA CYS A 162 9.44 9.95 -4.72
C CYS A 162 9.01 10.13 -3.26
N HIS A 163 7.99 9.40 -2.80
CA HIS A 163 7.55 9.36 -1.42
C HIS A 163 8.55 8.64 -0.48
N ARG A 164 9.40 7.76 -1.00
CA ARG A 164 10.40 7.00 -0.24
C ARG A 164 11.75 7.69 -0.16
N THR A 165 12.16 8.39 -1.20
CA THR A 165 13.44 9.12 -1.28
C THR A 165 13.48 10.37 -0.39
N GLN A 166 12.56 10.47 0.55
CA GLN A 166 12.36 11.60 1.45
C GLN A 166 13.30 11.64 2.67
N SER A 167 14.42 10.93 2.67
CA SER A 167 15.48 11.36 3.58
C SER A 167 15.84 12.80 3.16
N GLY A 168 15.39 13.79 3.92
CA GLY A 168 15.56 15.22 3.61
C GLY A 168 17.02 15.58 3.28
N ASP A 169 17.95 14.75 3.71
CA ASP A 169 19.38 14.87 3.46
C ASP A 169 19.79 14.50 2.05
N LEU A 170 19.20 13.45 1.43
CA LEU A 170 19.50 13.11 0.05
C LEU A 170 18.96 14.17 -0.93
N HIS A 171 17.74 14.65 -0.73
CA HIS A 171 17.19 15.73 -1.55
C HIS A 171 18.01 17.01 -1.40
N LYS A 172 18.40 17.40 -0.18
CA LYS A 172 19.27 18.56 0.06
C LYS A 172 20.62 18.39 -0.64
N ALA A 173 21.20 17.19 -0.56
CA ALA A 173 22.45 16.87 -1.23
C ALA A 173 22.32 16.96 -2.76
N MET A 174 21.22 16.43 -3.32
CA MET A 174 20.95 16.52 -4.75
C MET A 174 20.66 17.94 -5.20
N THR A 175 19.92 18.72 -4.44
CA THR A 175 19.64 20.13 -4.74
C THR A 175 20.92 20.97 -4.63
N ALA A 176 21.80 20.68 -3.67
CA ALA A 176 23.12 21.31 -3.56
C ALA A 176 24.04 20.97 -4.75
N LEU A 177 24.00 19.71 -5.22
CA LEU A 177 24.75 19.26 -6.39
C LEU A 177 24.18 19.83 -7.70
N LEU A 178 22.86 19.97 -7.80
CA LEU A 178 22.11 20.34 -9.00
C LEU A 178 21.15 21.51 -8.73
N PRO A 179 21.65 22.70 -8.36
CA PRO A 179 20.82 23.83 -7.90
C PRO A 179 19.86 24.39 -8.96
N ASN A 180 20.14 24.14 -10.24
CA ASN A 180 19.34 24.63 -11.37
C ASN A 180 18.53 23.54 -12.04
N ALA A 181 18.53 22.30 -11.53
CA ALA A 181 17.78 21.20 -12.11
C ALA A 181 16.27 21.31 -11.82
N VAL A 182 15.47 20.81 -12.76
CA VAL A 182 14.02 20.64 -12.58
C VAL A 182 13.77 19.23 -12.05
N PHE A 183 13.16 19.12 -10.88
CA PHE A 183 12.86 17.84 -10.23
C PHE A 183 11.42 17.42 -10.50
N ILE A 184 11.21 16.22 -11.06
CA ILE A 184 9.89 15.63 -11.32
C ILE A 184 9.79 14.32 -10.55
N GLY A 185 8.91 14.28 -9.55
CA GLY A 185 8.61 13.10 -8.78
C GLY A 185 7.61 12.20 -9.49
N PHE A 186 7.85 10.89 -9.50
CA PHE A 186 6.91 9.88 -9.95
C PHE A 186 6.52 9.01 -8.77
N THR A 187 5.24 8.72 -8.62
CA THR A 187 4.75 7.83 -7.56
C THR A 187 3.54 7.04 -8.02
N GLY A 188 3.45 5.80 -7.55
CA GLY A 188 2.28 4.94 -7.74
C GLY A 188 1.26 5.05 -6.62
N THR A 189 1.65 5.70 -5.53
CA THR A 189 0.89 5.77 -4.30
C THR A 189 0.59 7.21 -3.92
N PRO A 190 -0.59 7.54 -3.36
CA PRO A 190 -0.84 8.88 -2.85
C PRO A 190 0.07 9.14 -1.67
N LEU A 191 0.42 10.38 -1.51
CA LEU A 191 1.20 10.83 -0.37
C LEU A 191 0.26 10.97 0.84
N LEU A 192 0.55 10.29 1.93
CA LEU A 192 -0.15 10.46 3.21
C LEU A 192 0.05 11.88 3.74
N LYS A 193 -0.82 12.35 4.65
CA LYS A 193 -0.82 13.77 5.09
C LYS A 193 0.56 14.31 5.46
N ALA A 194 1.37 13.56 6.22
CA ALA A 194 2.72 13.98 6.61
C ALA A 194 3.73 13.92 5.45
N ASP A 195 3.63 12.87 4.61
CA ASP A 195 4.52 12.68 3.46
C ASP A 195 4.15 13.60 2.29
N LYS A 196 2.86 13.95 2.18
CA LYS A 196 2.34 14.89 1.19
C LYS A 196 2.95 16.28 1.36
N GLN A 197 2.99 16.78 2.59
CA GLN A 197 3.58 18.07 2.90
C GLN A 197 5.05 18.12 2.46
N LYS A 198 5.86 17.15 2.88
CA LYS A 198 7.27 17.05 2.51
C LYS A 198 7.49 16.93 1.00
N SER A 199 6.69 16.12 0.30
CA SER A 199 6.89 15.89 -1.13
C SER A 199 6.48 17.11 -1.98
N ILE A 200 5.41 17.80 -1.59
CA ILE A 200 4.99 19.05 -2.26
C ILE A 200 6.03 20.16 -2.06
N GLU A 201 6.66 20.24 -0.87
CA GLU A 201 7.76 21.20 -0.63
C GLU A 201 8.99 20.89 -1.46
N VAL A 202 9.29 19.60 -1.63
CA VAL A 202 10.48 19.13 -2.33
C VAL A 202 10.34 19.22 -3.85
N PHE A 203 9.20 18.74 -4.38
CA PHE A 203 8.99 18.59 -5.83
C PHE A 203 8.07 19.67 -6.42
N GLY A 204 7.21 20.30 -5.62
CA GLY A 204 6.16 21.18 -6.09
C GLY A 204 4.79 20.48 -6.15
N ARG A 205 3.83 21.15 -6.78
CA ARG A 205 2.45 20.66 -6.91
C ARG A 205 2.31 19.44 -7.82
N TYR A 206 1.15 18.83 -7.78
CA TYR A 206 0.83 17.75 -8.72
C TYR A 206 0.77 18.28 -10.16
N ILE A 207 1.55 17.65 -11.05
CA ILE A 207 1.51 17.87 -12.50
C ILE A 207 0.30 17.13 -13.08
N HIS A 208 0.14 15.87 -12.73
CA HIS A 208 -0.96 15.02 -13.21
C HIS A 208 -1.26 13.91 -12.22
N THR A 209 -2.55 13.57 -12.08
CA THR A 209 -3.02 12.49 -11.22
C THR A 209 -3.82 11.48 -12.03
N TYR A 210 -3.57 10.19 -11.77
CA TYR A 210 -4.34 9.09 -12.34
C TYR A 210 -4.56 8.04 -11.26
N LYS A 211 -5.77 8.02 -10.72
CA LYS A 211 -6.14 7.27 -9.52
C LYS A 211 -6.47 5.81 -9.82
N PHE A 212 -6.50 4.97 -8.78
CA PHE A 212 -6.77 3.54 -8.90
C PHE A 212 -8.16 3.25 -9.48
N ASP A 213 -9.20 3.94 -9.00
CA ASP A 213 -10.58 3.81 -9.49
C ASP A 213 -10.73 4.18 -10.96
N GLN A 214 -9.99 5.19 -11.44
CA GLN A 214 -9.94 5.55 -12.85
C GLN A 214 -9.30 4.43 -13.68
N ALA A 215 -8.17 3.88 -13.19
CA ALA A 215 -7.45 2.83 -13.88
C ALA A 215 -8.23 1.50 -13.97
N VAL A 216 -9.02 1.17 -12.95
CA VAL A 216 -9.95 0.02 -12.96
C VAL A 216 -11.07 0.26 -13.97
N ARG A 217 -11.70 1.45 -13.93
CA ARG A 217 -12.79 1.82 -14.85
C ARG A 217 -12.37 1.79 -16.32
N GLU A 218 -11.14 2.18 -16.60
CA GLU A 218 -10.56 2.19 -17.95
C GLU A 218 -9.92 0.85 -18.35
N GLY A 219 -10.01 -0.18 -17.51
CA GLY A 219 -9.45 -1.50 -17.76
C GLY A 219 -7.91 -1.51 -17.88
N VAL A 220 -7.23 -0.56 -17.23
CA VAL A 220 -5.75 -0.48 -17.21
C VAL A 220 -5.18 -1.40 -16.16
N VAL A 221 -5.90 -1.60 -15.07
CA VAL A 221 -5.62 -2.57 -14.01
C VAL A 221 -6.92 -3.28 -13.62
N LEU A 222 -6.80 -4.46 -13.03
CA LEU A 222 -7.94 -5.23 -12.54
C LEU A 222 -8.40 -4.69 -11.18
N ASP A 223 -9.69 -4.86 -10.92
CA ASP A 223 -10.27 -4.66 -9.60
C ASP A 223 -9.81 -5.76 -8.63
N LEU A 224 -9.95 -5.52 -7.34
CA LEU A 224 -9.47 -6.38 -6.27
C LEU A 224 -10.64 -6.96 -5.48
N ARG A 225 -10.56 -8.26 -5.18
CA ARG A 225 -11.46 -8.93 -4.25
C ARG A 225 -10.71 -9.25 -2.96
N TYR A 226 -11.34 -8.93 -1.84
CA TYR A 226 -10.78 -9.11 -0.51
C TYR A 226 -11.57 -10.15 0.28
N GLU A 227 -10.85 -11.07 0.92
CA GLU A 227 -11.39 -12.09 1.82
C GLU A 227 -10.58 -12.09 3.11
N ALA A 228 -11.22 -11.84 4.25
CA ALA A 228 -10.59 -12.00 5.56
C ALA A 228 -10.85 -13.40 6.10
N ARG A 229 -9.80 -14.04 6.62
CA ARG A 229 -9.86 -15.34 7.29
C ARG A 229 -9.27 -15.19 8.68
N ASP A 230 -9.93 -15.72 9.68
CA ASP A 230 -9.41 -15.80 11.05
C ASP A 230 -8.97 -17.20 11.40
N ILE A 231 -7.95 -17.28 12.22
CA ILE A 231 -7.47 -18.51 12.83
C ILE A 231 -7.31 -18.23 14.30
N ASP A 232 -8.36 -18.49 15.05
CA ASP A 232 -8.37 -18.30 16.49
C ASP A 232 -7.27 -19.13 17.16
N GLN A 233 -6.64 -18.53 18.16
CA GLN A 233 -5.61 -19.17 18.96
C GLN A 233 -6.01 -19.24 20.42
N SER A 234 -5.87 -20.39 21.00
CA SER A 234 -6.13 -20.65 22.40
C SER A 234 -4.87 -21.09 23.14
N ILE A 235 -4.80 -20.72 24.42
CA ILE A 235 -3.73 -21.17 25.32
C ILE A 235 -4.23 -22.42 26.05
N THR A 236 -3.53 -23.53 25.88
CA THR A 236 -3.95 -24.83 26.45
C THR A 236 -3.85 -24.86 27.97
N SER A 237 -2.87 -24.18 28.58
CA SER A 237 -2.71 -24.12 30.04
C SER A 237 -1.78 -23.00 30.48
N GLN A 238 -2.35 -21.90 31.00
CA GLN A 238 -1.59 -20.79 31.58
C GLN A 238 -0.70 -21.24 32.74
N ALA A 239 -1.23 -22.09 33.63
CA ALA A 239 -0.46 -22.59 34.80
C ALA A 239 0.76 -23.44 34.41
N SER A 240 0.68 -24.18 33.31
CA SER A 240 1.81 -24.97 32.80
C SER A 240 2.85 -24.07 32.15
N ILE A 241 2.43 -23.03 31.44
CA ILE A 241 3.31 -22.01 30.87
C ILE A 241 4.11 -21.31 31.96
N ASP A 242 3.42 -20.84 33.00
CA ASP A 242 4.07 -20.12 34.11
C ASP A 242 5.08 -21.00 34.84
N LYS A 243 4.73 -22.25 35.16
CA LYS A 243 5.64 -23.18 35.78
C LYS A 243 6.87 -23.50 34.89
N TRP A 244 6.65 -23.71 33.63
CA TRP A 244 7.73 -24.00 32.69
C TRP A 244 8.65 -22.79 32.50
N PHE A 245 8.07 -21.59 32.38
CA PHE A 245 8.81 -20.32 32.27
C PHE A 245 9.68 -20.07 33.49
N GLU A 246 9.13 -20.23 34.71
CA GLU A 246 9.89 -20.09 35.94
C GLU A 246 11.04 -21.12 36.05
N ALA A 247 10.81 -22.37 35.66
CA ALA A 247 11.86 -23.42 35.67
C ALA A 247 13.00 -23.09 34.70
N LYS A 248 12.68 -22.60 33.49
CA LYS A 248 13.70 -22.28 32.46
C LYS A 248 14.41 -20.94 32.69
N THR A 249 13.79 -20.03 33.43
CA THR A 249 14.37 -18.72 33.78
C THR A 249 14.90 -18.67 35.21
N GLN A 250 15.10 -19.82 35.83
CA GLN A 250 15.68 -19.89 37.14
C GLN A 250 17.07 -19.26 37.18
N GLY A 251 17.31 -18.29 38.10
CA GLY A 251 18.56 -17.54 38.16
C GLY A 251 18.53 -16.17 37.48
N LEU A 252 17.50 -15.86 36.71
CA LEU A 252 17.30 -14.51 36.22
C LEU A 252 16.63 -13.61 37.25
N ASN A 253 17.00 -12.32 37.26
CA ASN A 253 16.30 -11.31 38.03
C ASN A 253 14.93 -10.97 37.45
N ASP A 254 14.05 -10.30 38.24
CA ASP A 254 12.68 -10.01 37.83
C ASP A 254 12.59 -9.11 36.59
N LEU A 255 13.55 -8.16 36.47
CA LEU A 255 13.65 -7.30 35.28
C LEU A 255 13.96 -8.11 34.00
N ALA A 256 14.89 -9.01 34.09
CA ALA A 256 15.30 -9.92 33.05
C ALA A 256 14.17 -10.82 32.58
N LYS A 257 13.42 -11.40 33.54
CA LYS A 257 12.21 -12.17 33.26
C LYS A 257 11.13 -11.33 32.59
N ALA A 258 10.94 -10.08 33.06
CA ALA A 258 9.98 -9.15 32.45
C ALA A 258 10.36 -8.78 31.01
N GLN A 259 11.66 -8.53 30.74
CA GLN A 259 12.14 -8.26 29.37
C GLN A 259 11.95 -9.47 28.45
N LEU A 260 12.21 -10.70 28.96
CA LEU A 260 12.01 -11.92 28.22
C LEU A 260 10.51 -12.14 27.89
N LYS A 261 9.61 -11.96 28.88
CA LYS A 261 8.15 -11.99 28.70
C LYS A 261 7.70 -10.94 27.68
N GLN A 262 8.21 -9.72 27.77
CA GLN A 262 7.87 -8.65 26.83
C GLN A 262 8.32 -8.97 25.39
N LYS A 263 9.53 -9.49 25.22
CA LYS A 263 10.06 -9.84 23.89
C LYS A 263 9.30 -11.00 23.24
N TRP A 264 8.95 -12.02 24.02
CA TRP A 264 8.34 -13.25 23.51
C TRP A 264 6.81 -13.29 23.62
N GLY A 265 6.22 -12.50 24.50
CA GLY A 265 4.77 -12.35 24.63
C GLY A 265 4.15 -11.35 23.63
N THR A 266 4.89 -10.96 22.61
CA THR A 266 4.33 -10.09 21.57
C THR A 266 3.36 -10.85 20.68
N MET A 267 2.31 -10.18 20.19
CA MET A 267 1.35 -10.78 19.27
C MET A 267 2.04 -11.41 18.05
N GLN A 268 3.07 -10.77 17.52
CA GLN A 268 3.84 -11.31 16.39
C GLN A 268 4.44 -12.69 16.70
N ARG A 269 5.03 -12.87 17.90
CA ARG A 269 5.62 -14.16 18.28
C ARG A 269 4.56 -15.24 18.55
N VAL A 270 3.44 -14.86 19.18
CA VAL A 270 2.29 -15.75 19.39
C VAL A 270 1.69 -16.21 18.07
N LEU A 271 1.49 -15.29 17.15
CA LEU A 271 0.96 -15.56 15.81
C LEU A 271 1.91 -16.41 14.93
N SER A 272 3.19 -16.52 15.29
CA SER A 272 4.17 -17.40 14.63
C SER A 272 4.18 -18.83 15.17
N SER A 273 3.16 -19.25 15.94
CA SER A 273 3.07 -20.61 16.47
C SER A 273 2.96 -21.65 15.33
N GLN A 274 3.64 -22.77 15.48
CA GLN A 274 3.70 -23.81 14.45
C GLN A 274 2.32 -24.36 14.09
N ASP A 275 1.40 -24.44 15.04
CA ASP A 275 0.06 -24.96 14.80
C ASP A 275 -0.74 -24.03 13.90
N ARG A 276 -0.68 -22.71 14.14
CA ARG A 276 -1.31 -21.69 13.29
C ARG A 276 -0.75 -21.71 11.87
N LEU A 277 0.59 -21.79 11.72
CA LEU A 277 1.22 -21.87 10.40
C LEU A 277 0.76 -23.10 9.62
N LYS A 278 0.57 -24.26 10.28
CA LYS A 278 0.03 -25.47 9.64
C LYS A 278 -1.40 -25.25 9.12
N LYS A 279 -2.24 -24.53 9.88
CA LYS A 279 -3.62 -24.25 9.46
C LYS A 279 -3.65 -23.35 8.23
N ILE A 280 -2.81 -22.29 8.20
CA ILE A 280 -2.65 -21.42 7.00
C ILE A 280 -2.18 -22.25 5.80
N VAL A 281 -1.21 -23.15 5.98
CA VAL A 281 -0.72 -24.01 4.90
C VAL A 281 -1.83 -24.92 4.36
N ALA A 282 -2.62 -25.55 5.23
CA ALA A 282 -3.74 -26.39 4.82
C ALA A 282 -4.79 -25.59 4.03
N ASP A 283 -5.07 -24.39 4.47
CA ASP A 283 -6.01 -23.46 3.84
C ASP A 283 -5.54 -23.03 2.44
N ILE A 284 -4.27 -22.65 2.30
CA ILE A 284 -3.66 -22.31 1.00
C ILE A 284 -3.64 -23.52 0.06
N LEU A 285 -3.36 -24.73 0.56
CA LEU A 285 -3.39 -25.95 -0.27
C LEU A 285 -4.80 -26.25 -0.79
N MET A 286 -5.82 -26.04 0.05
CA MET A 286 -7.21 -26.15 -0.38
C MET A 286 -7.54 -25.15 -1.50
N ASP A 287 -7.11 -23.89 -1.38
CA ASP A 287 -7.26 -22.91 -2.42
C ASP A 287 -6.50 -23.29 -3.70
N MET A 288 -5.28 -23.84 -3.59
CA MET A 288 -4.50 -24.32 -4.75
C MET A 288 -5.22 -25.44 -5.53
N ALA A 289 -6.07 -26.20 -4.86
CA ALA A 289 -6.85 -27.29 -5.46
C ALA A 289 -8.22 -26.84 -6.01
N THR A 290 -8.77 -25.73 -5.54
CA THR A 290 -10.18 -25.35 -5.79
C THR A 290 -10.38 -24.00 -6.46
N ARG A 291 -9.42 -23.07 -6.31
CA ARG A 291 -9.59 -21.70 -6.83
C ARG A 291 -9.24 -21.60 -8.32
N PRO A 292 -9.98 -20.76 -9.07
CA PRO A 292 -9.68 -20.49 -10.47
C PRO A 292 -8.24 -20.03 -10.66
N ARG A 293 -7.64 -20.38 -11.79
CA ARG A 293 -6.25 -20.09 -12.19
C ARG A 293 -5.15 -20.74 -11.33
N LEU A 294 -5.39 -21.05 -10.05
CA LEU A 294 -4.46 -21.84 -9.22
C LEU A 294 -4.58 -23.34 -9.53
N MET A 295 -5.81 -23.82 -9.67
CA MET A 295 -6.12 -25.22 -9.94
C MET A 295 -5.56 -25.66 -11.31
N ASP A 296 -5.78 -24.87 -12.33
CA ASP A 296 -5.38 -25.15 -13.72
C ASP A 296 -3.94 -24.72 -14.08
N GLY A 297 -3.27 -23.99 -13.17
CA GLY A 297 -1.88 -23.56 -13.34
C GLY A 297 -1.68 -22.36 -14.28
N HIS A 298 -2.74 -21.65 -14.64
CA HIS A 298 -2.67 -20.39 -15.40
C HIS A 298 -2.24 -19.22 -14.51
N GLY A 299 -2.53 -19.27 -13.22
CA GLY A 299 -2.13 -18.27 -12.23
C GLY A 299 -1.31 -18.89 -11.10
N ASN A 300 -0.73 -18.03 -10.32
CA ASN A 300 0.03 -18.37 -9.13
C ASN A 300 -0.24 -17.40 -7.97
N ALA A 301 0.42 -17.62 -6.84
CA ALA A 301 0.15 -16.89 -5.62
C ALA A 301 1.42 -16.36 -4.95
N MET A 302 1.26 -15.31 -4.14
CA MET A 302 2.28 -14.80 -3.22
C MET A 302 1.78 -14.93 -1.78
N LEU A 303 2.64 -15.36 -0.85
CA LEU A 303 2.38 -15.36 0.59
C LEU A 303 3.32 -14.37 1.27
N VAL A 304 2.74 -13.36 1.91
CA VAL A 304 3.47 -12.36 2.70
C VAL A 304 3.54 -12.86 4.14
N ALA A 305 4.71 -13.33 4.56
CA ALA A 305 4.98 -13.79 5.92
C ALA A 305 5.39 -12.63 6.82
N GLY A 306 5.07 -12.72 8.12
CA GLY A 306 5.38 -11.69 9.11
C GLY A 306 6.88 -11.51 9.41
N SER A 307 7.68 -12.55 9.14
CA SER A 307 9.13 -12.53 9.35
C SER A 307 9.84 -13.56 8.46
N ILE A 308 11.16 -13.43 8.32
CA ILE A 308 11.99 -14.42 7.58
C ILE A 308 11.92 -15.79 8.28
N TYR A 309 11.81 -15.82 9.60
CA TYR A 309 11.59 -17.08 10.35
C TYR A 309 10.29 -17.76 9.93
N GLU A 310 9.19 -17.03 9.90
CA GLU A 310 7.89 -17.58 9.47
C GLU A 310 7.92 -18.01 8.01
N ALA A 311 8.57 -17.24 7.13
CA ALA A 311 8.76 -17.63 5.73
C ALA A 311 9.50 -18.97 5.60
N CYS A 312 10.54 -19.21 6.41
CA CYS A 312 11.25 -20.49 6.47
C CYS A 312 10.34 -21.63 6.98
N LYS A 313 9.54 -21.35 8.01
CA LYS A 313 8.59 -22.35 8.55
C LYS A 313 7.50 -22.70 7.54
N PHE A 314 6.93 -21.73 6.85
CA PHE A 314 5.99 -21.98 5.76
C PHE A 314 6.62 -22.85 4.65
N TYR A 315 7.84 -22.51 4.24
CA TYR A 315 8.54 -23.31 3.22
C TYR A 315 8.77 -24.75 3.67
N GLU A 316 9.22 -25.00 4.92
CA GLU A 316 9.39 -26.35 5.47
C GLU A 316 8.09 -27.16 5.45
N LEU A 317 6.95 -26.49 5.68
CA LEU A 317 5.64 -27.13 5.65
C LEU A 317 5.22 -27.43 4.20
N PHE A 318 5.31 -26.45 3.29
CA PHE A 318 4.95 -26.64 1.88
C PHE A 318 5.87 -27.62 1.15
N ALA A 319 7.16 -27.68 1.51
CA ALA A 319 8.10 -28.64 0.94
C ALA A 319 7.78 -30.11 1.26
N LYS A 320 6.83 -30.38 2.18
CA LYS A 320 6.31 -31.71 2.51
C LYS A 320 4.98 -32.03 1.82
N THR A 321 4.54 -31.18 0.91
CA THR A 321 3.25 -31.27 0.22
C THR A 321 3.45 -31.35 -1.29
N GLU A 322 2.37 -31.31 -2.04
CA GLU A 322 2.36 -31.23 -3.51
C GLU A 322 3.01 -29.97 -4.09
N LEU A 323 3.30 -28.97 -3.24
CA LEU A 323 4.06 -27.77 -3.62
C LEU A 323 5.58 -27.96 -3.49
N GLN A 324 6.07 -29.16 -3.18
CA GLN A 324 7.50 -29.46 -3.23
C GLN A 324 8.08 -29.12 -4.62
N GLY A 325 9.13 -28.28 -4.64
CA GLY A 325 9.76 -27.80 -5.88
C GLY A 325 8.91 -26.78 -6.67
N LYS A 326 7.69 -26.43 -6.19
CA LYS A 326 6.79 -25.46 -6.79
C LYS A 326 6.57 -24.21 -5.92
N CYS A 327 7.28 -24.13 -4.79
CA CYS A 327 7.32 -22.94 -3.93
C CYS A 327 8.75 -22.54 -3.63
N ALA A 328 8.96 -21.25 -3.37
CA ALA A 328 10.27 -20.70 -3.04
C ALA A 328 10.16 -19.52 -2.06
N ILE A 329 11.22 -19.30 -1.26
CA ILE A 329 11.34 -18.11 -0.43
C ILE A 329 12.17 -17.07 -1.21
N VAL A 330 11.67 -15.84 -1.25
CA VAL A 330 12.41 -14.69 -1.79
C VAL A 330 12.33 -13.53 -0.80
N THR A 331 13.45 -13.27 -0.11
CA THR A 331 13.58 -12.19 0.89
C THR A 331 14.92 -11.49 0.75
N SER A 332 15.17 -10.47 1.57
CA SER A 332 16.48 -9.79 1.65
C SER A 332 17.58 -10.65 2.27
N TYR A 333 17.23 -11.74 2.94
CA TYR A 333 18.21 -12.61 3.61
C TYR A 333 19.06 -13.40 2.60
N ALA A 334 20.38 -13.21 2.69
CA ALA A 334 21.36 -14.00 1.98
C ALA A 334 22.13 -14.88 3.00
N PRO A 335 22.02 -16.23 2.94
CA PRO A 335 22.69 -17.09 3.91
C PRO A 335 24.21 -16.99 3.80
N SER A 336 24.88 -16.82 4.94
CA SER A 336 26.33 -16.72 5.03
C SER A 336 26.88 -17.70 6.08
N VAL A 337 28.08 -18.21 5.86
CA VAL A 337 28.79 -19.07 6.84
C VAL A 337 29.03 -18.33 8.17
N SER A 338 29.05 -17.00 8.17
CA SER A 338 29.09 -16.21 9.39
C SER A 338 27.83 -16.35 10.26
N ASP A 339 26.70 -16.77 9.69
CA ASP A 339 25.45 -16.98 10.43
C ASP A 339 25.51 -18.17 11.40
N THR A 340 26.43 -19.08 11.18
CA THR A 340 26.65 -20.24 12.07
C THR A 340 27.68 -19.99 13.17
N LYS A 341 28.46 -18.91 13.07
CA LYS A 341 29.52 -18.59 14.05
C LYS A 341 28.92 -17.93 15.29
N GLY A 342 29.33 -18.42 16.45
CA GLY A 342 28.95 -17.85 17.75
C GLY A 342 27.53 -18.20 18.22
N GLU A 343 26.80 -19.02 17.49
CA GLU A 343 25.51 -19.56 17.91
C GLU A 343 25.74 -20.84 18.70
N THR A 344 25.73 -20.74 20.05
CA THR A 344 25.77 -21.92 20.92
C THR A 344 24.35 -22.51 21.00
N THR A 345 24.19 -23.73 20.49
CA THR A 345 22.95 -24.48 20.63
C THR A 345 22.97 -25.18 21.99
N GLY A 346 22.17 -24.66 22.95
CA GLY A 346 21.83 -25.38 24.14
C GLY A 346 20.79 -26.47 23.82
N GLU A 347 19.54 -26.24 24.16
CA GLU A 347 18.43 -27.15 23.90
C GLU A 347 17.62 -26.76 22.66
N GLY A 348 18.21 -26.75 21.45
CA GLY A 348 17.44 -26.43 20.22
C GLY A 348 18.18 -25.53 19.23
N ILE A 349 17.51 -25.21 18.13
CA ILE A 349 18.04 -24.40 17.04
C ILE A 349 17.54 -22.96 17.19
N THR A 350 18.46 -21.97 17.14
CA THR A 350 18.07 -20.54 17.14
C THR A 350 17.37 -20.16 15.83
N ASP A 351 16.58 -19.08 15.85
CA ASP A 351 15.92 -18.55 14.65
C ASP A 351 16.93 -18.28 13.52
N LYS A 352 18.17 -17.86 13.86
CA LYS A 352 19.26 -17.62 12.90
C LYS A 352 19.75 -18.90 12.25
N LEU A 353 20.03 -19.94 13.03
CA LEU A 353 20.45 -21.25 12.52
C LEU A 353 19.35 -21.91 11.68
N LEU A 354 18.07 -21.76 12.07
CA LEU A 354 16.97 -22.26 11.29
C LEU A 354 16.91 -21.59 9.92
N LYS A 355 17.00 -20.27 9.86
CA LYS A 355 17.02 -19.52 8.59
C LYS A 355 18.15 -20.02 7.69
N TYR A 356 19.36 -20.14 8.22
CA TYR A 356 20.50 -20.64 7.45
C TYR A 356 20.27 -22.07 6.93
N ALA A 357 19.78 -22.97 7.78
CA ALA A 357 19.55 -24.36 7.41
C ALA A 357 18.47 -24.51 6.31
N VAL A 358 17.34 -23.77 6.45
CA VAL A 358 16.22 -23.85 5.49
C VAL A 358 16.62 -23.24 4.15
N TYR A 359 17.23 -22.05 4.15
CA TYR A 359 17.71 -21.41 2.93
C TYR A 359 18.81 -22.22 2.25
N GLY A 360 19.80 -22.69 3.04
CA GLY A 360 20.88 -23.52 2.52
C GLY A 360 20.36 -24.80 1.86
N LYS A 361 19.38 -25.46 2.47
CA LYS A 361 18.73 -26.63 1.89
C LYS A 361 17.96 -26.30 0.62
N MET A 362 17.16 -25.23 0.63
CA MET A 362 16.39 -24.78 -0.55
C MET A 362 17.31 -24.51 -1.75
N LEU A 363 18.44 -23.81 -1.52
CA LEU A 363 19.43 -23.52 -2.56
C LEU A 363 20.15 -24.79 -3.04
N ALA A 364 20.52 -25.68 -2.10
CA ALA A 364 21.17 -26.96 -2.41
C ALA A 364 20.27 -27.84 -3.28
N ASP A 365 19.00 -27.95 -2.93
CA ASP A 365 17.98 -28.70 -3.68
C ASP A 365 17.76 -28.08 -5.08
N TRP A 366 17.73 -26.75 -5.20
CA TRP A 366 17.54 -26.04 -6.48
C TRP A 366 18.69 -26.26 -7.46
N PHE A 367 19.93 -26.11 -7.00
CA PHE A 367 21.10 -26.23 -7.86
C PHE A 367 21.67 -27.67 -7.93
N ASN A 368 21.11 -28.59 -7.15
CA ASN A 368 21.64 -29.94 -6.96
C ASN A 368 23.14 -29.92 -6.59
N GLU A 369 23.49 -29.06 -5.63
CA GLU A 369 24.86 -28.83 -5.16
C GLU A 369 24.94 -28.86 -3.62
N PRO A 370 26.12 -29.10 -3.01
CA PRO A 370 26.31 -28.97 -1.56
C PRO A 370 25.95 -27.56 -1.07
N THR A 371 25.44 -27.47 0.16
CA THR A 371 24.92 -26.24 0.77
C THR A 371 25.92 -25.08 0.77
N ASP A 372 27.19 -25.37 1.08
CA ASP A 372 28.28 -24.39 1.12
C ASP A 372 28.53 -23.70 -0.23
N LYS A 373 28.39 -24.40 -1.34
CA LYS A 373 28.45 -23.85 -2.69
C LYS A 373 27.15 -23.18 -3.11
N ALA A 374 26.03 -23.80 -2.79
CA ALA A 374 24.72 -23.31 -3.20
C ALA A 374 24.40 -21.95 -2.55
N THR A 375 24.78 -21.71 -1.31
CA THR A 375 24.54 -20.45 -0.59
C THR A 375 25.20 -19.23 -1.26
N THR A 376 26.29 -19.42 -1.98
CA THR A 376 26.94 -18.33 -2.75
C THR A 376 26.14 -17.90 -4.00
N LYS A 377 25.11 -18.65 -4.38
CA LYS A 377 24.30 -18.44 -5.59
C LYS A 377 22.90 -17.88 -5.28
N ALA A 378 22.71 -17.26 -4.12
CA ALA A 378 21.39 -16.76 -3.69
C ALA A 378 20.78 -15.74 -4.68
N GLU A 379 21.58 -14.82 -5.23
CA GLU A 379 21.12 -13.86 -6.24
C GLU A 379 20.71 -14.55 -7.56
N LYS A 380 21.50 -15.52 -8.01
CA LYS A 380 21.19 -16.29 -9.21
C LYS A 380 19.88 -17.09 -9.03
N PHE A 381 19.71 -17.73 -7.88
CA PHE A 381 18.47 -18.42 -7.50
C PHE A 381 17.28 -17.48 -7.59
N GLU A 382 17.37 -16.31 -7.02
CA GLU A 382 16.28 -15.32 -7.03
C GLU A 382 15.89 -14.92 -8.44
N LEU A 383 16.84 -14.65 -9.32
CA LEU A 383 16.60 -14.32 -10.72
C LEU A 383 15.88 -15.46 -11.46
N GLU A 384 16.32 -16.71 -11.26
CA GLU A 384 15.74 -17.89 -11.89
C GLU A 384 14.30 -18.14 -11.36
N VAL A 385 14.09 -18.03 -10.05
CA VAL A 385 12.77 -18.19 -9.42
C VAL A 385 11.79 -17.12 -9.91
N LYS A 386 12.20 -15.85 -9.93
CA LYS A 386 11.38 -14.74 -10.45
C LYS A 386 10.97 -14.99 -11.90
N LYS A 387 11.91 -15.40 -12.74
CA LYS A 387 11.65 -15.72 -14.16
C LYS A 387 10.68 -16.89 -14.30
N LYS A 388 10.88 -17.95 -13.52
CA LYS A 388 10.00 -19.13 -13.51
C LYS A 388 8.60 -18.80 -13.00
N PHE A 389 8.48 -17.95 -11.97
CA PHE A 389 7.21 -17.49 -11.43
C PHE A 389 6.37 -16.70 -12.45
N ILE A 390 7.03 -15.87 -13.27
CA ILE A 390 6.35 -15.09 -14.32
C ILE A 390 5.96 -15.97 -15.50
N ASN A 391 6.88 -16.81 -15.98
CA ASN A 391 6.72 -17.50 -17.27
C ASN A 391 6.10 -18.89 -17.15
N GLU A 392 6.18 -19.53 -15.99
CA GLU A 392 5.76 -20.91 -15.75
C GLU A 392 4.92 -21.01 -14.47
N PRO A 393 3.74 -20.32 -14.38
CA PRO A 393 2.97 -20.22 -13.14
C PRO A 393 2.53 -21.59 -12.60
N GLY A 394 2.30 -22.58 -13.44
CA GLY A 394 2.00 -23.95 -13.02
C GLY A 394 3.18 -24.71 -12.39
N GLN A 395 4.43 -24.29 -12.68
CA GLN A 395 5.65 -24.89 -12.14
C GLN A 395 6.22 -24.12 -10.93
N MET A 396 5.93 -22.82 -10.81
CA MET A 396 6.23 -22.01 -9.62
C MET A 396 4.92 -21.42 -9.11
N LYS A 397 4.22 -22.17 -8.28
CA LYS A 397 2.86 -21.86 -7.84
C LYS A 397 2.81 -20.85 -6.70
N LEU A 398 3.85 -20.82 -5.85
CA LEU A 398 3.83 -19.98 -4.65
C LEU A 398 5.19 -19.34 -4.39
N LEU A 399 5.22 -18.00 -4.24
CA LEU A 399 6.35 -17.27 -3.67
C LEU A 399 6.03 -16.87 -2.22
N ILE A 400 6.96 -17.18 -1.32
CA ILE A 400 6.90 -16.78 0.09
C ILE A 400 7.84 -15.60 0.26
N VAL A 401 7.27 -14.44 0.63
CA VAL A 401 8.01 -13.17 0.74
C VAL A 401 7.77 -12.53 2.10
N VAL A 402 8.58 -11.53 2.47
CA VAL A 402 8.37 -10.73 3.69
C VAL A 402 8.13 -9.26 3.31
N ASP A 403 9.11 -8.62 2.68
CA ASP A 403 9.02 -7.24 2.17
C ASP A 403 9.46 -7.16 0.70
N LYS A 404 10.40 -8.03 0.32
CA LYS A 404 10.94 -8.09 -1.03
C LYS A 404 9.85 -8.52 -2.02
N LEU A 405 9.88 -7.99 -3.24
CA LEU A 405 8.90 -8.18 -4.32
C LEU A 405 7.52 -7.52 -4.09
N LEU A 406 7.23 -6.97 -2.92
CA LEU A 406 5.98 -6.22 -2.71
C LEU A 406 5.99 -4.88 -3.45
N THR A 407 7.17 -4.41 -3.87
CA THR A 407 7.36 -3.20 -4.66
C THR A 407 8.20 -3.51 -5.89
N GLY A 408 7.88 -2.90 -7.04
CA GLY A 408 8.69 -3.01 -8.27
C GLY A 408 8.55 -4.33 -9.04
N PHE A 409 8.14 -5.42 -8.43
CA PHE A 409 8.01 -6.71 -9.10
C PHE A 409 6.75 -6.78 -9.98
N ASP A 410 6.92 -7.06 -11.26
CA ASP A 410 5.82 -7.19 -12.22
C ASP A 410 5.63 -8.66 -12.62
N ALA A 411 4.54 -9.26 -12.13
CA ALA A 411 4.17 -10.64 -12.41
C ALA A 411 2.67 -10.71 -12.75
N PRO A 412 2.30 -10.60 -14.03
CA PRO A 412 0.91 -10.64 -14.48
C PRO A 412 0.16 -11.91 -14.04
N SER A 413 0.84 -13.06 -14.02
CA SER A 413 0.30 -14.36 -13.58
C SER A 413 -0.09 -14.40 -12.08
N ALA A 414 0.48 -13.52 -11.23
CA ALA A 414 0.14 -13.45 -9.82
C ALA A 414 -1.34 -13.05 -9.64
N THR A 415 -2.16 -14.01 -9.20
CA THR A 415 -3.61 -13.85 -9.08
C THR A 415 -4.06 -13.74 -7.63
N TYR A 416 -3.38 -14.43 -6.70
CA TYR A 416 -3.72 -14.48 -5.28
C TYR A 416 -2.59 -13.95 -4.41
N LEU A 417 -2.95 -13.11 -3.44
CA LEU A 417 -2.06 -12.58 -2.43
C LEU A 417 -2.57 -12.98 -1.04
N TYR A 418 -1.84 -13.86 -0.37
CA TYR A 418 -2.08 -14.24 1.01
C TYR A 418 -1.26 -13.35 1.93
N ILE A 419 -1.88 -12.73 2.93
CA ILE A 419 -1.22 -11.79 3.84
C ILE A 419 -1.27 -12.34 5.26
N ASP A 420 -0.12 -12.76 5.78
CA ASP A 420 0.09 -13.12 7.18
C ASP A 420 1.07 -12.15 7.86
N LYS A 421 0.97 -10.87 7.54
CA LYS A 421 1.81 -9.80 8.07
C LYS A 421 0.97 -8.59 8.44
N GLN A 422 1.26 -7.97 9.60
CA GLN A 422 0.69 -6.65 9.92
C GLN A 422 1.26 -5.63 8.94
N MET A 423 0.41 -5.10 8.10
CA MET A 423 0.75 -4.10 7.09
C MET A 423 -0.16 -2.88 7.23
N ARG A 424 0.37 -1.71 6.91
CA ARG A 424 -0.38 -0.45 6.98
C ARG A 424 -0.05 0.41 5.77
N ASP A 425 -0.96 1.31 5.44
CA ASP A 425 -0.74 2.41 4.53
C ASP A 425 -0.11 2.00 3.18
N HIS A 426 0.98 2.66 2.81
CA HIS A 426 1.68 2.42 1.53
C HIS A 426 2.12 0.97 1.32
N GLY A 427 2.64 0.32 2.38
CA GLY A 427 3.12 -1.05 2.28
C GLY A 427 2.00 -2.02 1.91
N LEU A 428 0.84 -1.87 2.51
CA LEU A 428 -0.34 -2.68 2.22
C LEU A 428 -0.83 -2.43 0.78
N PHE A 429 -0.96 -1.17 0.37
CA PHE A 429 -1.42 -0.85 -0.99
C PHE A 429 -0.45 -1.35 -2.06
N GLN A 430 0.85 -1.21 -1.84
CA GLN A 430 1.87 -1.71 -2.76
C GLN A 430 1.82 -3.24 -2.92
N ALA A 431 1.55 -3.96 -1.82
CA ALA A 431 1.39 -5.42 -1.86
C ALA A 431 0.14 -5.82 -2.66
N ILE A 432 -1.01 -5.21 -2.39
CA ILE A 432 -2.26 -5.57 -3.07
C ILE A 432 -2.22 -5.27 -4.57
N CYS A 433 -1.50 -4.24 -4.98
CA CYS A 433 -1.29 -3.93 -6.40
C CYS A 433 -0.37 -4.92 -7.15
N ARG A 434 0.11 -5.99 -6.49
CA ARG A 434 0.87 -7.05 -7.19
C ARG A 434 -0.05 -7.96 -8.00
N VAL A 435 -1.29 -8.15 -7.53
CA VAL A 435 -2.24 -9.09 -8.15
C VAL A 435 -3.26 -8.43 -9.08
N ASN A 436 -3.24 -7.11 -9.23
CA ASN A 436 -4.17 -6.35 -10.07
C ASN A 436 -3.74 -6.21 -11.55
N ARG A 437 -2.72 -6.94 -11.99
CA ARG A 437 -2.22 -6.90 -13.37
C ARG A 437 -3.14 -7.68 -14.31
N LEU A 438 -3.31 -7.14 -15.51
CA LEU A 438 -3.96 -7.86 -16.60
C LEU A 438 -3.12 -9.08 -17.02
N ASP A 439 -3.78 -10.22 -17.25
CA ASP A 439 -3.12 -11.46 -17.68
C ASP A 439 -4.13 -12.37 -18.39
N GLY A 440 -4.32 -12.14 -19.69
CA GLY A 440 -5.33 -12.84 -20.48
C GLY A 440 -6.77 -12.44 -20.13
N ASP A 441 -7.73 -13.05 -20.84
CA ASP A 441 -9.17 -12.77 -20.64
C ASP A 441 -9.77 -13.55 -19.48
N ASP A 442 -9.06 -14.55 -18.96
CA ASP A 442 -9.47 -15.44 -17.88
C ASP A 442 -9.14 -14.87 -16.48
N LYS A 443 -8.40 -13.77 -16.39
CA LYS A 443 -8.11 -13.06 -15.14
C LYS A 443 -8.99 -11.84 -14.99
N GLU A 444 -10.09 -12.00 -14.25
CA GLU A 444 -11.06 -10.91 -14.01
C GLU A 444 -10.70 -10.03 -12.82
N TYR A 445 -10.07 -10.60 -11.78
CA TYR A 445 -9.77 -9.94 -10.51
C TYR A 445 -8.40 -10.33 -9.97
N GLY A 446 -7.83 -9.47 -9.11
CA GLY A 446 -6.82 -9.86 -8.14
C GLY A 446 -7.48 -10.23 -6.81
N TYR A 447 -7.03 -11.30 -6.17
CA TYR A 447 -7.60 -11.79 -4.91
C TYR A 447 -6.64 -11.57 -3.76
N ILE A 448 -7.17 -11.02 -2.66
CA ILE A 448 -6.43 -10.76 -1.42
C ILE A 448 -7.06 -11.59 -0.33
N ILE A 449 -6.29 -12.49 0.26
CA ILE A 449 -6.68 -13.31 1.41
C ILE A 449 -5.86 -12.87 2.61
N ASP A 450 -6.51 -12.41 3.65
CA ASP A 450 -5.89 -11.76 4.81
C ASP A 450 -6.14 -12.56 6.09
N TYR A 451 -5.05 -12.91 6.78
CA TYR A 451 -5.05 -13.64 8.07
C TYR A 451 -4.77 -12.72 9.28
N LYS A 452 -4.79 -11.39 9.11
CA LYS A 452 -4.43 -10.41 10.16
C LYS A 452 -5.50 -9.36 10.45
N ASP A 453 -6.70 -9.51 9.85
CA ASP A 453 -7.81 -8.53 9.96
C ASP A 453 -7.37 -7.10 9.60
N LEU A 454 -6.79 -6.95 8.41
CA LEU A 454 -6.31 -5.66 7.92
C LEU A 454 -7.43 -4.82 7.26
N PHE A 455 -8.69 -5.28 7.28
CA PHE A 455 -9.80 -4.65 6.55
C PHE A 455 -9.92 -3.15 6.81
N LYS A 456 -9.83 -2.72 8.07
CA LYS A 456 -9.90 -1.29 8.42
C LYS A 456 -8.71 -0.48 7.89
N SER A 457 -7.53 -1.08 7.88
CA SER A 457 -6.33 -0.46 7.30
C SER A 457 -6.41 -0.41 5.78
N LEU A 458 -7.02 -1.43 5.16
CA LEU A 458 -7.26 -1.48 3.72
C LEU A 458 -8.34 -0.48 3.29
N GLU A 459 -9.44 -0.39 4.03
CA GLU A 459 -10.52 0.58 3.76
C GLU A 459 -10.00 2.02 3.83
N GLY A 460 -9.20 2.35 4.84
CA GLY A 460 -8.53 3.64 4.95
C GLY A 460 -7.58 3.90 3.78
N ALA A 461 -6.72 2.92 3.46
CA ALA A 461 -5.80 3.03 2.34
C ALA A 461 -6.54 3.18 1.00
N VAL A 462 -7.55 2.36 0.71
CA VAL A 462 -8.34 2.47 -0.54
C VAL A 462 -9.12 3.80 -0.58
N SER A 463 -9.68 4.27 0.54
CA SER A 463 -10.34 5.58 0.62
C SER A 463 -9.40 6.72 0.28
N ASP A 464 -8.18 6.71 0.80
CA ASP A 464 -7.15 7.71 0.49
C ASP A 464 -6.73 7.68 -0.99
N TYR A 465 -6.88 6.53 -1.66
CA TYR A 465 -6.52 6.31 -3.07
C TYR A 465 -7.65 6.60 -4.07
N THR A 466 -8.89 6.67 -3.62
CA THR A 466 -10.08 6.85 -4.48
C THR A 466 -10.84 8.14 -4.21
N SER A 467 -10.85 8.66 -2.98
CA SER A 467 -11.64 9.83 -2.63
C SER A 467 -10.94 11.16 -2.95
N GLY A 468 -11.72 12.19 -3.27
CA GLY A 468 -11.30 13.56 -3.54
C GLY A 468 -10.66 14.30 -2.33
N ALA A 469 -10.15 13.58 -1.33
CA ALA A 469 -9.44 14.13 -0.18
C ALA A 469 -8.19 14.96 -0.54
N LEU A 470 -7.85 14.99 -1.85
CA LEU A 470 -6.66 15.67 -2.37
C LEU A 470 -6.98 16.95 -3.19
N ASP A 471 -8.25 17.25 -3.44
CA ASP A 471 -8.65 18.44 -4.17
C ASP A 471 -8.71 19.63 -3.21
N GLY A 472 -7.75 20.55 -3.29
CA GLY A 472 -7.82 21.85 -2.62
C GLY A 472 -6.73 22.24 -1.63
N PHE A 473 -5.53 21.65 -1.69
CA PHE A 473 -4.40 22.14 -0.89
C PHE A 473 -3.39 22.89 -1.77
N ASP A 474 -3.18 24.18 -1.46
CA ASP A 474 -2.13 25.02 -2.04
C ASP A 474 -0.83 24.94 -1.21
N ALA A 475 0.31 25.31 -1.84
CA ALA A 475 1.62 25.34 -1.19
C ALA A 475 1.67 26.25 0.07
N ASP A 476 0.78 27.25 0.15
CA ASP A 476 0.69 28.16 1.29
C ASP A 476 -0.01 27.53 2.52
N ASP A 477 -0.89 26.55 2.33
CA ASP A 477 -1.54 25.82 3.42
C ASP A 477 -0.55 24.88 4.17
N VAL A 478 0.57 24.57 3.54
CA VAL A 478 1.58 23.63 4.03
C VAL A 478 2.65 24.34 4.88
N LYS A 479 2.94 25.60 4.62
CA LYS A 479 4.01 26.36 5.28
C LYS A 479 3.84 26.48 6.79
N GLY A 480 2.63 26.77 7.28
CA GLY A 480 2.34 26.90 8.70
C GLY A 480 2.37 25.59 9.51
N LEU A 481 2.17 24.45 8.86
CA LEU A 481 2.16 23.11 9.50
C LEU A 481 3.56 22.55 9.71
N LEU A 482 4.55 22.99 8.92
CA LEU A 482 5.95 22.54 9.03
C LEU A 482 6.75 23.30 10.07
N GLU A 483 6.50 24.60 10.22
CA GLU A 483 7.06 25.39 11.31
C GLU A 483 6.65 24.77 12.65
N ASN A 484 5.40 24.40 12.85
CA ASN A 484 4.92 23.72 14.05
C ASN A 484 5.53 22.32 14.28
N ARG A 485 5.92 21.59 13.23
CA ARG A 485 6.55 20.27 13.36
C ARG A 485 7.98 20.36 13.90
N LEU A 486 8.76 21.27 13.38
CA LEU A 486 10.15 21.46 13.83
C LEU A 486 10.20 22.03 15.24
N ASP A 487 9.31 22.96 15.57
CA ASP A 487 9.17 23.50 16.92
C ASP A 487 8.79 22.41 17.92
N LYS A 488 7.82 21.57 17.60
CA LYS A 488 7.42 20.44 18.42
C LYS A 488 8.52 19.40 18.57
N ALA A 489 9.22 19.06 17.49
CA ALA A 489 10.35 18.11 17.57
C ALA A 489 11.53 18.67 18.37
N ARG A 490 11.74 19.99 18.33
CA ARG A 490 12.70 20.70 19.18
C ARG A 490 12.28 20.64 20.64
N GLU A 491 11.03 20.94 20.96
CA GLU A 491 10.47 20.85 22.32
C GLU A 491 10.60 19.43 22.88
N ASP A 492 10.21 18.40 22.10
CA ASP A 492 10.35 16.99 22.49
C ASP A 492 11.82 16.58 22.76
N LEU A 493 12.77 17.12 21.99
CA LEU A 493 14.22 16.89 22.21
C LEU A 493 14.71 17.58 23.48
N GLU A 494 14.36 18.85 23.70
CA GLU A 494 14.77 19.59 24.91
C GLU A 494 14.19 18.95 26.17
N ASP A 495 12.90 18.59 26.16
CA ASP A 495 12.25 17.85 27.27
C ASP A 495 12.95 16.52 27.56
N ALA A 496 13.33 15.77 26.53
CA ALA A 496 14.01 14.50 26.70
C ALA A 496 15.44 14.69 27.27
N ARG A 497 16.16 15.73 26.85
CA ARG A 497 17.46 16.11 27.38
C ARG A 497 17.36 16.52 28.85
N GLU A 498 16.39 17.36 29.19
CA GLU A 498 16.18 17.81 30.58
C GLU A 498 15.82 16.65 31.51
N ALA A 499 14.97 15.72 31.05
CA ALA A 499 14.61 14.53 31.82
C ALA A 499 15.82 13.64 32.16
N VAL A 500 16.76 13.44 31.21
CA VAL A 500 17.99 12.70 31.51
C VAL A 500 18.93 13.48 32.43
N LYS A 501 19.07 14.80 32.23
CA LYS A 501 19.90 15.65 33.09
C LYS A 501 19.38 15.66 34.54
N ALA A 502 18.08 15.85 34.73
CA ALA A 502 17.45 15.83 36.05
C ALA A 502 17.63 14.48 36.77
N LEU A 503 17.49 13.36 36.03
CA LEU A 503 17.70 12.02 36.59
C LEU A 503 19.15 11.79 37.02
N CYS A 504 20.12 12.35 36.31
CA CYS A 504 21.56 12.21 36.59
C CYS A 504 22.12 13.32 37.48
N GLU A 505 21.33 14.34 37.86
CA GLU A 505 21.78 15.46 38.72
C GLU A 505 22.36 15.02 40.05
N PRO A 506 21.78 14.03 40.78
CA PRO A 506 22.29 13.57 42.05
C PRO A 506 23.60 12.76 41.98
N VAL A 507 24.09 12.43 40.78
CA VAL A 507 25.36 11.70 40.59
C VAL A 507 26.53 12.59 41.00
N LEU A 508 27.33 12.10 41.92
CA LEU A 508 28.47 12.86 42.46
C LEU A 508 29.57 13.05 41.41
N ALA A 509 30.22 14.20 41.46
CA ALA A 509 31.43 14.46 40.66
C ALA A 509 32.57 13.46 41.05
N PRO A 510 33.38 12.98 40.08
CA PRO A 510 33.55 13.52 38.73
C PRO A 510 32.57 13.01 37.64
N ARG A 511 31.47 12.34 38.01
CA ARG A 511 30.48 11.80 37.08
C ARG A 511 31.06 10.85 36.03
N ASP A 512 31.99 10.02 36.48
CA ASP A 512 32.57 8.93 35.70
C ASP A 512 31.73 7.65 35.77
N SER A 513 32.12 6.61 35.05
CA SER A 513 31.45 5.31 35.01
C SER A 513 31.24 4.71 36.40
N CYS A 514 32.18 4.96 37.34
CA CYS A 514 32.10 4.47 38.71
C CYS A 514 31.02 5.21 39.50
N ALA A 515 30.92 6.54 39.38
CA ALA A 515 29.92 7.35 40.03
C ALA A 515 28.48 7.00 39.53
N TYR A 516 28.31 6.77 38.21
CA TYR A 516 27.05 6.30 37.67
C TYR A 516 26.72 4.89 38.18
N GLY A 517 27.68 3.96 38.18
CA GLY A 517 27.53 2.62 38.75
C GLY A 517 27.07 2.64 40.21
N HIS A 518 27.70 3.49 41.05
CA HIS A 518 27.33 3.63 42.46
C HIS A 518 25.92 4.20 42.67
N TYR A 519 25.50 5.11 41.80
CA TYR A 519 24.19 5.77 41.92
C TYR A 519 23.04 4.88 41.43
N PHE A 520 23.24 4.23 40.30
CA PHE A 520 22.19 3.42 39.64
C PHE A 520 22.23 1.94 40.03
N CYS A 521 23.36 1.40 40.45
CA CYS A 521 23.50 0.01 40.89
C CYS A 521 23.71 -0.11 42.40
N ALA A 522 24.94 -0.33 42.81
CA ALA A 522 25.29 -0.41 44.22
C ALA A 522 26.74 0.05 44.39
N LYS A 523 27.09 0.60 45.60
CA LYS A 523 28.47 0.96 45.96
C LYS A 523 29.36 -0.28 46.11
N ASP A 524 28.76 -1.39 46.51
CA ASP A 524 29.39 -2.68 46.62
C ASP A 524 28.64 -3.66 45.71
N SER A 525 29.33 -4.29 44.79
CA SER A 525 28.75 -5.25 43.86
C SER A 525 28.11 -6.48 44.51
N GLY A 526 28.47 -6.80 45.73
CA GLY A 526 27.86 -7.84 46.58
C GLY A 526 26.54 -7.44 47.24
N ASN A 527 26.16 -6.17 47.22
CA ASN A 527 24.97 -5.66 47.90
C ASN A 527 23.70 -5.77 47.03
N VAL A 528 23.14 -6.97 47.00
CA VAL A 528 21.92 -7.29 46.22
C VAL A 528 20.73 -6.45 46.64
N ALA A 529 20.62 -6.08 47.94
CA ALA A 529 19.52 -5.28 48.44
C ALA A 529 19.55 -3.86 47.85
N GLN A 530 20.71 -3.21 47.81
CA GLN A 530 20.87 -1.89 47.23
C GLN A 530 20.70 -1.90 45.72
N LEU A 531 21.12 -2.98 45.04
CA LEU A 531 20.91 -3.16 43.61
C LEU A 531 19.41 -3.23 43.30
N LYS A 532 18.63 -3.94 44.10
CA LYS A 532 17.17 -4.03 43.95
C LYS A 532 16.48 -2.70 44.31
N GLU A 533 16.89 -1.99 45.34
CA GLU A 533 16.38 -0.69 45.68
C GLU A 533 16.53 0.35 44.56
N ASN A 534 17.65 0.29 43.84
CA ASN A 534 17.96 1.19 42.73
C ASN A 534 17.36 0.77 41.37
N GLU A 535 16.69 -0.36 41.29
CA GLU A 535 16.06 -0.84 40.04
C GLU A 535 15.09 0.19 39.43
N PRO A 536 14.19 0.87 40.17
CA PRO A 536 13.32 1.91 39.59
C PRO A 536 14.09 3.08 38.96
N LYS A 537 15.27 3.43 39.49
CA LYS A 537 16.12 4.48 38.90
C LYS A 537 16.72 4.01 37.55
N ARG A 538 17.17 2.76 37.47
CA ARG A 538 17.68 2.17 36.25
C ARG A 538 16.61 2.10 35.15
N LEU A 539 15.41 1.67 35.51
CA LEU A 539 14.27 1.64 34.59
C LEU A 539 13.94 3.02 34.01
N LYS A 540 13.97 4.06 34.86
CA LYS A 540 13.82 5.46 34.42
C LYS A 540 14.95 5.87 33.48
N LEU A 541 16.21 5.54 33.79
CA LEU A 541 17.36 5.83 32.95
C LEU A 541 17.16 5.18 31.55
N TYR A 542 16.83 3.91 31.50
CA TYR A 542 16.64 3.20 30.24
C TYR A 542 15.51 3.82 29.39
N LYS A 543 14.39 4.18 30.02
CA LYS A 543 13.25 4.81 29.36
C LYS A 543 13.59 6.22 28.84
N PHE A 544 14.24 7.05 29.68
CA PHE A 544 14.56 8.44 29.32
C PHE A 544 15.64 8.52 28.24
N VAL A 545 16.67 7.69 28.32
CA VAL A 545 17.70 7.62 27.28
C VAL A 545 17.12 7.10 25.96
N ALA A 546 16.22 6.11 25.98
CA ALA A 546 15.54 5.66 24.78
C ALA A 546 14.63 6.74 24.16
N ARG A 547 13.96 7.57 25.00
CA ARG A 547 13.20 8.74 24.53
C ARG A 547 14.13 9.79 23.90
N LEU A 548 15.27 10.08 24.53
CA LEU A 548 16.26 11.03 24.05
C LEU A 548 16.83 10.63 22.70
N ILE A 549 17.22 9.37 22.53
CA ILE A 549 17.74 8.85 21.24
C ILE A 549 16.68 8.99 20.14
N ARG A 550 15.42 8.64 20.41
CA ARG A 550 14.33 8.79 19.42
C ARG A 550 14.03 10.25 19.07
N ALA A 551 13.97 11.13 20.07
CA ALA A 551 13.74 12.56 19.85
C ALA A 551 14.90 13.17 19.04
N TYR A 552 16.15 12.81 19.34
CA TYR A 552 17.31 13.24 18.56
C TYR A 552 17.26 12.72 17.11
N ALA A 553 16.99 11.44 16.92
CA ALA A 553 16.89 10.84 15.58
C ALA A 553 15.79 11.49 14.71
N ALA A 554 14.66 11.90 15.33
CA ALA A 554 13.57 12.57 14.65
C ALA A 554 13.94 13.94 14.04
N ILE A 555 14.96 14.62 14.57
CA ILE A 555 15.33 16.00 14.18
C ILE A 555 16.80 16.13 13.73
N ALA A 556 17.63 15.08 13.86
CA ALA A 556 19.08 15.15 13.65
C ALA A 556 19.49 15.76 12.29
N GLY A 557 18.75 15.46 11.22
CA GLY A 557 19.02 16.01 9.89
C GLY A 557 18.51 17.45 9.66
N GLU A 558 17.68 17.99 10.56
CA GLU A 558 16.99 19.27 10.40
C GLU A 558 17.24 20.23 11.57
N MET A 559 18.22 19.94 12.44
CA MET A 559 18.49 20.73 13.65
C MET A 559 18.81 22.20 13.35
N ALA A 560 19.55 22.47 12.29
CA ALA A 560 19.85 23.86 11.89
C ALA A 560 18.57 24.62 11.49
N GLN A 561 17.62 23.96 10.83
CA GLN A 561 16.31 24.54 10.46
C GLN A 561 15.40 24.75 11.68
N ALA A 562 15.53 23.87 12.68
CA ALA A 562 14.86 24.04 13.97
C ALA A 562 15.51 25.11 14.87
N GLY A 563 16.49 25.85 14.35
CA GLY A 563 17.11 26.99 15.02
C GLY A 563 18.25 26.66 15.98
N TYR A 564 18.89 25.48 15.84
CA TYR A 564 20.09 25.15 16.59
C TYR A 564 21.34 25.67 15.86
N THR A 565 22.29 26.23 16.63
CA THR A 565 23.60 26.59 16.09
C THR A 565 24.48 25.36 15.93
N PRO A 566 25.52 25.40 15.06
CA PRO A 566 26.47 24.28 14.91
C PRO A 566 27.09 23.80 16.23
N ASP A 567 27.44 24.74 17.13
CA ASP A 567 28.00 24.41 18.45
C ASP A 567 26.97 23.70 19.35
N GLN A 568 25.68 24.08 19.26
CA GLN A 568 24.60 23.41 19.97
C GLN A 568 24.37 21.99 19.42
N ILE A 569 24.41 21.81 18.11
CA ILE A 569 24.25 20.50 17.46
C ILE A 569 25.32 19.54 17.92
N GLU A 570 26.59 19.94 17.87
CA GLU A 570 27.70 19.09 18.33
C GLU A 570 27.62 18.78 19.81
N LYS A 571 27.24 19.76 20.63
CA LYS A 571 27.02 19.55 22.08
C LYS A 571 25.90 18.56 22.36
N ILE A 572 24.78 18.66 21.66
CA ILE A 572 23.65 17.75 21.83
C ILE A 572 24.04 16.32 21.41
N LYS A 573 24.77 16.18 20.30
CA LYS A 573 25.27 14.89 19.84
C LYS A 573 26.15 14.23 20.92
N VAL A 574 27.11 14.96 21.48
CA VAL A 574 27.97 14.48 22.57
C VAL A 574 27.15 14.10 23.81
N GLU A 575 26.12 14.87 24.15
CA GLU A 575 25.20 14.55 25.26
C GLU A 575 24.42 13.24 25.01
N VAL A 576 23.92 13.02 23.80
CA VAL A 576 23.19 11.80 23.43
C VAL A 576 24.11 10.58 23.46
N ASP A 577 25.30 10.69 22.90
CA ASP A 577 26.30 9.62 22.90
C ASP A 577 26.73 9.27 24.33
N HIS A 578 26.96 10.29 25.16
CA HIS A 578 27.28 10.09 26.58
C HIS A 578 26.16 9.39 27.35
N ALA A 579 24.91 9.84 27.18
CA ALA A 579 23.76 9.23 27.82
C ALA A 579 23.56 7.76 27.40
N SER A 580 23.77 7.46 26.11
CA SER A 580 23.74 6.08 25.58
C SER A 580 24.81 5.21 26.24
N LYS A 581 26.04 5.71 26.31
CA LYS A 581 27.15 5.01 26.95
C LYS A 581 26.88 4.74 28.43
N VAL A 582 26.42 5.74 29.18
CA VAL A 582 26.05 5.59 30.60
C VAL A 582 24.96 4.52 30.79
N ARG A 583 23.92 4.53 29.96
CA ARG A 583 22.90 3.49 29.98
C ARG A 583 23.48 2.09 29.81
N ASP A 584 24.38 1.91 28.86
CA ASP A 584 24.95 0.61 28.54
C ASP A 584 25.93 0.13 29.61
N GLU A 585 26.70 1.03 30.20
CA GLU A 585 27.58 0.75 31.35
C GLU A 585 26.76 0.35 32.59
N VAL A 586 25.67 1.08 32.89
CA VAL A 586 24.76 0.75 34.00
C VAL A 586 24.08 -0.60 33.77
N ARG A 587 23.65 -0.90 32.57
CA ARG A 587 23.07 -2.22 32.23
C ARG A 587 24.06 -3.36 32.42
N LEU A 588 25.31 -3.15 32.05
CA LEU A 588 26.36 -4.13 32.23
C LEU A 588 26.67 -4.32 33.72
N ALA A 589 26.84 -3.23 34.46
CA ALA A 589 27.18 -3.24 35.89
C ALA A 589 26.07 -3.82 36.78
N SER A 590 24.82 -3.66 36.42
CA SER A 590 23.66 -4.16 37.16
C SER A 590 23.35 -5.63 36.90
N GLY A 591 23.93 -6.24 35.84
CA GLY A 591 23.51 -7.55 35.37
C GLY A 591 22.15 -7.54 34.69
N ASP A 592 21.62 -6.35 34.35
CA ASP A 592 20.37 -6.19 33.61
C ASP A 592 20.57 -6.51 32.12
N TYR A 593 21.80 -6.70 31.68
CA TYR A 593 22.11 -7.21 30.34
C TYR A 593 21.96 -8.72 30.30
N ILE A 594 20.99 -9.18 29.54
CA ILE A 594 20.78 -10.61 29.29
C ILE A 594 21.03 -10.87 27.82
N ASP A 595 21.79 -11.91 27.51
CA ASP A 595 21.78 -12.48 26.19
C ASP A 595 20.47 -13.28 26.00
N LEU A 596 19.46 -12.56 25.50
CA LEU A 596 18.14 -13.15 25.25
C LEU A 596 18.18 -14.27 24.19
N LYS A 597 19.26 -14.41 23.42
CA LYS A 597 19.44 -15.48 22.43
C LYS A 597 19.53 -16.86 23.09
N LEU A 598 20.11 -16.97 24.30
CA LEU A 598 20.21 -18.23 25.02
C LEU A 598 18.84 -18.83 25.35
N TYR A 599 17.81 -17.98 25.49
CA TYR A 599 16.45 -18.39 25.83
C TYR A 599 15.55 -18.58 24.61
N GLU A 600 16.03 -18.23 23.42
CA GLU A 600 15.23 -18.23 22.17
C GLU A 600 14.64 -19.62 21.87
N PRO A 601 15.41 -20.74 21.87
CA PRO A 601 14.87 -22.08 21.61
C PRO A 601 13.82 -22.50 22.64
N ALA A 602 14.08 -22.17 23.92
CA ALA A 602 13.17 -22.50 25.02
C ALA A 602 11.84 -21.72 24.90
N MET A 603 11.89 -20.41 24.60
CA MET A 603 10.68 -19.61 24.40
C MET A 603 9.89 -20.05 23.15
N ARG A 604 10.59 -20.42 22.08
CA ARG A 604 9.96 -20.97 20.88
C ARG A 604 9.24 -22.28 21.17
N HIS A 605 9.90 -23.20 21.89
CA HIS A 605 9.28 -24.45 22.34
C HIS A 605 8.01 -24.23 23.17
N LEU A 606 8.01 -23.20 24.06
CA LEU A 606 6.85 -22.86 24.85
C LEU A 606 5.67 -22.43 23.96
N ILE A 607 5.92 -21.51 23.00
CA ILE A 607 4.91 -21.04 22.05
C ILE A 607 4.33 -22.23 21.27
N ASP A 608 5.19 -23.05 20.67
CA ASP A 608 4.77 -24.16 19.82
C ASP A 608 4.05 -25.28 20.59
N THR A 609 4.32 -25.42 21.89
CA THR A 609 3.72 -26.46 22.74
C THR A 609 2.36 -26.06 23.31
N TYR A 610 2.22 -24.81 23.75
CA TYR A 610 1.05 -24.39 24.54
C TYR A 610 0.07 -23.50 23.80
N ILE A 611 0.39 -23.06 22.59
CA ILE A 611 -0.53 -22.31 21.73
C ILE A 611 -1.11 -23.27 20.69
N ARG A 612 -2.43 -23.35 20.63
CA ARG A 612 -3.20 -24.12 19.65
C ARG A 612 -3.99 -23.19 18.76
N ALA A 613 -4.12 -23.57 17.49
CA ALA A 613 -4.91 -22.84 16.51
C ALA A 613 -6.13 -23.68 16.11
N GLU A 614 -7.24 -23.01 15.94
CA GLU A 614 -8.46 -23.61 15.43
C GLU A 614 -8.46 -23.66 13.90
N GLU A 615 -9.46 -24.28 13.29
CA GLU A 615 -9.59 -24.28 11.83
C GLU A 615 -9.83 -22.86 11.32
N SER A 616 -9.33 -22.56 10.12
CA SER A 616 -9.54 -21.26 9.48
C SER A 616 -11.03 -21.01 9.26
N GLU A 617 -11.54 -19.91 9.80
CA GLU A 617 -12.91 -19.47 9.59
C GLU A 617 -12.92 -18.22 8.71
N LYS A 618 -13.80 -18.22 7.72
CA LYS A 618 -14.00 -17.05 6.87
C LYS A 618 -14.82 -16.00 7.62
N ILE A 619 -14.21 -14.89 7.97
CA ILE A 619 -14.89 -13.76 8.61
C ILE A 619 -15.62 -12.89 7.58
N SER A 620 -15.14 -12.88 6.34
CA SER A 620 -15.69 -12.03 5.30
C SER A 620 -17.11 -12.44 4.94
N ALA A 621 -18.04 -11.52 5.13
CA ALA A 621 -19.43 -11.69 4.77
C ALA A 621 -19.70 -11.75 3.24
N PHE A 622 -18.66 -11.69 2.40
CA PHE A 622 -18.78 -11.35 0.99
C PHE A 622 -18.31 -12.45 0.02
N ASP A 623 -18.18 -13.70 0.48
CA ASP A 623 -17.49 -14.74 -0.27
C ASP A 623 -18.16 -15.15 -1.59
N ASP A 624 -19.48 -15.24 -1.63
CA ASP A 624 -20.23 -15.61 -2.84
C ASP A 624 -21.44 -14.70 -3.10
N MET A 625 -21.72 -13.78 -2.19
CA MET A 625 -22.90 -12.93 -2.28
C MET A 625 -22.61 -11.56 -1.69
N SER A 626 -22.82 -10.50 -2.46
CA SER A 626 -22.69 -9.13 -1.92
C SER A 626 -23.65 -8.94 -0.73
N LEU A 627 -23.35 -7.98 0.15
CA LEU A 627 -24.24 -7.65 1.27
C LEU A 627 -25.68 -7.38 0.79
N ILE A 628 -25.80 -6.75 -0.37
CA ILE A 628 -27.06 -6.52 -1.04
C ILE A 628 -27.73 -7.84 -1.45
N GLY A 629 -26.99 -8.76 -2.07
CA GLY A 629 -27.47 -10.11 -2.40
C GLY A 629 -27.97 -10.86 -1.16
N LEU A 630 -27.23 -10.77 -0.05
CA LEU A 630 -27.60 -11.41 1.21
C LEU A 630 -28.87 -10.82 1.79
N ILE A 631 -29.06 -9.49 1.75
CA ILE A 631 -30.29 -8.82 2.20
C ILE A 631 -31.49 -9.22 1.32
N VAL A 632 -31.27 -9.30 0.00
CA VAL A 632 -32.32 -9.66 -0.95
C VAL A 632 -32.79 -11.09 -0.78
N GLU A 633 -31.85 -12.05 -0.64
CA GLU A 633 -32.17 -13.48 -0.57
C GLU A 633 -32.57 -13.97 0.82
N ARG A 634 -31.87 -13.54 1.87
CA ARG A 634 -32.02 -14.09 3.23
C ARG A 634 -32.62 -13.11 4.23
N GLY A 635 -32.82 -11.88 3.82
CA GLY A 635 -33.43 -10.84 4.65
C GLY A 635 -32.43 -10.07 5.52
N PRO A 636 -32.90 -8.98 6.16
CA PRO A 636 -32.04 -8.05 6.91
C PRO A 636 -31.44 -8.65 8.17
N ASP A 637 -32.18 -9.55 8.84
CA ASP A 637 -31.72 -10.15 10.11
C ASP A 637 -30.52 -11.08 9.87
N ALA A 638 -30.50 -11.81 8.75
CA ALA A 638 -29.39 -12.66 8.36
C ALA A 638 -28.15 -11.82 7.99
N ALA A 639 -28.35 -10.70 7.28
CA ALA A 639 -27.29 -9.76 6.97
C ALA A 639 -26.76 -9.07 8.24
N ALA A 640 -27.64 -8.62 9.12
CA ALA A 640 -27.29 -7.99 10.39
C ALA A 640 -26.54 -8.97 11.32
N ALA A 641 -26.99 -10.24 11.42
CA ALA A 641 -26.34 -11.26 12.22
C ALA A 641 -24.92 -11.57 11.71
N LYS A 642 -24.74 -11.62 10.39
CA LYS A 642 -23.44 -11.88 9.76
C LYS A 642 -22.47 -10.70 9.91
N ILE A 643 -22.99 -9.46 9.86
CA ILE A 643 -22.20 -8.24 10.09
C ILE A 643 -21.89 -8.07 11.60
N LYS A 644 -22.80 -8.46 12.51
CA LYS A 644 -22.58 -8.39 13.97
C LYS A 644 -21.43 -9.28 14.44
N GLY A 645 -21.08 -10.32 13.71
CA GLY A 645 -19.85 -11.07 13.92
C GLY A 645 -18.57 -10.22 13.74
N VAL A 646 -18.65 -9.19 12.90
CA VAL A 646 -17.53 -8.32 12.55
C VAL A 646 -17.64 -6.94 13.20
N MET A 647 -18.84 -6.38 13.34
CA MET A 647 -19.11 -5.04 13.88
C MET A 647 -19.86 -5.12 15.21
N LYS A 648 -19.27 -4.54 16.27
CA LYS A 648 -19.78 -4.70 17.64
C LYS A 648 -20.98 -3.83 18.01
N THR A 649 -21.38 -2.86 17.18
CA THR A 649 -22.48 -1.93 17.48
C THR A 649 -23.55 -1.95 16.39
N ASP A 650 -24.82 -1.80 16.80
CA ASP A 650 -25.97 -1.73 15.89
C ASP A 650 -25.87 -0.51 14.95
N GLU A 651 -25.23 0.60 15.38
CA GLU A 651 -24.94 1.75 14.54
C GLU A 651 -23.99 1.43 13.40
N ALA A 652 -22.90 0.74 13.67
CA ALA A 652 -21.91 0.36 12.62
C ALA A 652 -22.53 -0.61 11.59
N VAL A 653 -23.38 -1.54 12.05
CA VAL A 653 -24.12 -2.45 11.16
C VAL A 653 -25.07 -1.65 10.25
N ALA A 654 -25.81 -0.70 10.82
CA ALA A 654 -26.72 0.14 10.06
C ALA A 654 -26.00 0.98 9.00
N GLU A 655 -24.88 1.60 9.35
CA GLU A 655 -24.07 2.41 8.42
C GLU A 655 -23.48 1.56 7.29
N ALA A 656 -23.02 0.34 7.58
CA ALA A 656 -22.55 -0.59 6.56
C ALA A 656 -23.64 -0.92 5.54
N ILE A 657 -24.87 -1.18 5.99
CA ILE A 657 -26.01 -1.44 5.11
C ILE A 657 -26.36 -0.17 4.30
N GLU A 658 -26.44 1.00 4.93
CA GLU A 658 -26.71 2.29 4.27
C GLU A 658 -25.72 2.56 3.11
N ASN A 659 -24.44 2.37 3.37
CA ASN A 659 -23.38 2.60 2.38
C ASN A 659 -23.49 1.64 1.19
N ASN A 660 -23.78 0.36 1.43
CA ASN A 660 -23.96 -0.60 0.35
C ASN A 660 -25.19 -0.30 -0.50
N VAL A 661 -26.32 0.07 0.13
CA VAL A 661 -27.53 0.48 -0.60
C VAL A 661 -27.29 1.75 -1.40
N ARG A 662 -26.59 2.73 -0.84
CA ARG A 662 -26.20 3.95 -1.54
C ARG A 662 -25.31 3.67 -2.74
N LYS A 663 -24.32 2.79 -2.57
CA LYS A 663 -23.44 2.36 -3.67
C LYS A 663 -24.23 1.69 -4.79
N LEU A 664 -25.18 0.80 -4.47
CA LEU A 664 -26.06 0.20 -5.46
C LEU A 664 -26.86 1.28 -6.22
N ILE A 665 -27.50 2.21 -5.51
CA ILE A 665 -28.28 3.30 -6.10
C ILE A 665 -27.41 4.15 -7.05
N ILE A 666 -26.17 4.47 -6.67
CA ILE A 666 -25.24 5.25 -7.50
C ILE A 666 -24.82 4.47 -8.75
N ASN A 667 -24.49 3.20 -8.60
CA ASN A 667 -24.03 2.36 -9.72
C ASN A 667 -25.13 2.12 -10.76
N GLU A 668 -26.37 1.94 -10.31
CA GLU A 668 -27.51 1.66 -11.18
C GLU A 668 -28.22 2.94 -11.66
N SER A 669 -27.90 4.09 -11.10
CA SER A 669 -28.49 5.38 -11.47
C SER A 669 -28.41 5.69 -12.97
N PRO A 670 -27.32 5.39 -13.70
CA PRO A 670 -27.27 5.62 -15.15
C PRO A 670 -28.31 4.78 -15.95
N VAL A 671 -28.71 3.62 -15.41
CA VAL A 671 -29.70 2.73 -16.06
C VAL A 671 -31.12 3.30 -15.96
N ASP A 672 -31.49 3.89 -14.82
CA ASP A 672 -32.78 4.55 -14.64
C ASP A 672 -32.71 5.72 -13.64
N PRO A 673 -32.20 6.91 -14.08
CA PRO A 673 -31.96 8.06 -13.21
C PRO A 673 -33.17 8.49 -12.38
N ALA A 674 -34.36 8.52 -12.98
CA ALA A 674 -35.59 8.95 -12.28
C ALA A 674 -36.03 7.97 -11.18
N TYR A 675 -35.84 6.66 -11.41
CA TYR A 675 -36.15 5.64 -10.42
C TYR A 675 -35.15 5.71 -9.25
N TYR A 676 -33.85 5.75 -9.54
CA TYR A 676 -32.83 5.73 -8.51
C TYR A 676 -32.69 7.05 -7.75
N GLU A 677 -33.04 8.19 -8.34
CA GLU A 677 -33.19 9.47 -7.61
C GLU A 677 -34.28 9.36 -6.52
N LYS A 678 -35.40 8.71 -6.85
CA LYS A 678 -36.47 8.44 -5.86
C LYS A 678 -35.96 7.52 -4.75
N MET A 679 -35.20 6.45 -5.08
CA MET A 679 -34.61 5.53 -4.09
C MET A 679 -33.60 6.26 -3.18
N SER A 680 -32.78 7.16 -3.73
CA SER A 680 -31.85 7.98 -2.95
C SER A 680 -32.58 8.87 -1.94
N LYS A 681 -33.66 9.54 -2.35
CA LYS A 681 -34.46 10.38 -1.45
C LYS A 681 -35.11 9.56 -0.33
N LEU A 682 -35.59 8.35 -0.63
CA LEU A 682 -36.17 7.43 0.35
C LEU A 682 -35.11 6.94 1.34
N LEU A 683 -33.89 6.62 0.86
CA LEU A 683 -32.76 6.23 1.72
C LEU A 683 -32.39 7.36 2.67
N ASP A 684 -32.27 8.60 2.18
CA ASP A 684 -31.94 9.78 2.99
C ASP A 684 -33.02 10.07 4.06
N ALA A 685 -34.27 9.88 3.72
CA ALA A 685 -35.38 10.03 4.68
C ALA A 685 -35.33 8.94 5.77
N LEU A 686 -34.99 7.70 5.41
CA LEU A 686 -34.85 6.59 6.34
C LEU A 686 -33.68 6.79 7.31
N ILE A 687 -32.53 7.22 6.80
CA ILE A 687 -31.35 7.57 7.61
C ILE A 687 -31.69 8.68 8.60
N LYS A 688 -32.40 9.72 8.16
CA LYS A 688 -32.84 10.82 9.05
C LYS A 688 -33.77 10.33 10.15
N GLN A 689 -34.74 9.41 9.86
CA GLN A 689 -35.64 8.83 10.85
C GLN A 689 -34.89 8.00 11.88
N ARG A 690 -33.91 7.17 11.47
CA ARG A 690 -33.03 6.41 12.36
C ARG A 690 -32.25 7.33 13.30
N ARG A 691 -31.53 8.32 12.74
CA ARG A 691 -30.67 9.24 13.51
C ARG A 691 -31.47 10.09 14.51
N LYS A 692 -32.74 10.34 14.26
CA LYS A 692 -33.63 11.05 15.18
C LYS A 692 -34.33 10.11 16.15
N ALA A 693 -34.03 8.82 16.16
CA ALA A 693 -34.69 7.79 16.97
C ALA A 693 -36.22 7.76 16.82
N VAL A 694 -36.75 8.13 15.64
CA VAL A 694 -38.20 8.13 15.33
C VAL A 694 -38.74 6.73 15.09
N ILE A 695 -37.86 5.81 14.67
CA ILE A 695 -38.17 4.40 14.39
C ILE A 695 -37.25 3.51 15.20
N SER A 696 -37.73 2.31 15.59
CA SER A 696 -36.90 1.30 16.25
C SER A 696 -35.88 0.71 15.28
N TYR A 697 -34.82 0.14 15.83
CA TYR A 697 -33.75 -0.50 15.03
C TYR A 697 -34.29 -1.65 14.17
N THR A 698 -35.19 -2.48 14.71
CA THR A 698 -35.83 -3.57 13.96
C THR A 698 -36.72 -3.03 12.82
N GLU A 699 -37.51 -1.98 13.08
CA GLU A 699 -38.34 -1.33 12.06
C GLU A 699 -37.46 -0.70 10.96
N TYR A 700 -36.33 -0.10 11.35
CA TYR A 700 -35.35 0.43 10.42
C TYR A 700 -34.75 -0.66 9.52
N LEU A 701 -34.31 -1.81 10.10
CA LEU A 701 -33.80 -2.93 9.32
C LEU A 701 -34.81 -3.47 8.31
N ASN A 702 -36.06 -3.59 8.68
CA ASN A 702 -37.15 -4.02 7.77
C ASN A 702 -37.36 -3.04 6.61
N LYS A 703 -37.38 -1.74 6.90
CA LYS A 703 -37.57 -0.70 5.88
C LYS A 703 -36.37 -0.59 4.93
N ILE A 704 -35.13 -0.68 5.45
CA ILE A 704 -33.97 -0.62 4.59
C ILE A 704 -33.80 -1.89 3.73
N ALA A 705 -34.24 -3.05 4.24
CA ALA A 705 -34.27 -4.27 3.46
C ALA A 705 -35.28 -4.20 2.32
N GLN A 706 -36.46 -3.64 2.56
CA GLN A 706 -37.44 -3.45 1.50
C GLN A 706 -36.88 -2.47 0.44
N LEU A 707 -36.30 -1.36 0.87
CA LEU A 707 -35.66 -0.40 -0.03
C LEU A 707 -34.53 -1.05 -0.84
N THR A 708 -33.75 -1.94 -0.21
CA THR A 708 -32.67 -2.69 -0.87
C THR A 708 -33.21 -3.63 -1.96
N LYS A 709 -34.29 -4.35 -1.66
CA LYS A 709 -34.96 -5.21 -2.64
C LYS A 709 -35.50 -4.41 -3.83
N ASP A 710 -36.16 -3.28 -3.54
CA ASP A 710 -36.68 -2.41 -4.57
C ASP A 710 -35.57 -1.80 -5.44
N ALA A 711 -34.43 -1.42 -4.83
CA ALA A 711 -33.28 -0.90 -5.55
C ALA A 711 -32.55 -1.97 -6.38
N ALA A 712 -32.46 -3.22 -5.86
CA ALA A 712 -31.81 -4.33 -6.56
C ALA A 712 -32.66 -4.93 -7.69
N GLN A 713 -33.98 -4.82 -7.58
CA GLN A 713 -34.91 -5.38 -8.57
C GLN A 713 -35.95 -4.33 -8.98
N PRO A 714 -35.60 -3.37 -9.83
CA PRO A 714 -36.54 -2.36 -10.33
C PRO A 714 -37.76 -3.00 -10.99
N GLY A 715 -38.93 -2.80 -10.40
CA GLY A 715 -40.22 -3.31 -10.92
C GLY A 715 -40.86 -4.46 -10.15
N GLY A 716 -40.28 -4.92 -9.02
CA GLY A 716 -40.86 -6.01 -8.21
C GLY A 716 -42.19 -5.68 -7.53
N GLN A 717 -42.46 -4.42 -7.21
CA GLN A 717 -43.71 -3.97 -6.58
C GLN A 717 -44.42 -2.83 -7.32
N ALA A 718 -43.81 -2.21 -8.31
CA ALA A 718 -44.44 -1.16 -9.08
C ALA A 718 -45.36 -1.76 -10.13
N SER A 719 -46.63 -1.43 -10.11
CA SER A 719 -47.60 -1.78 -11.16
C SER A 719 -47.28 -0.96 -12.41
N TYR A 720 -46.48 -1.51 -13.29
CA TYR A 720 -46.25 -0.92 -14.61
C TYR A 720 -47.36 -1.32 -15.59
N PRO A 721 -47.73 -0.45 -16.56
CA PRO A 721 -48.63 -0.81 -17.64
C PRO A 721 -48.19 -2.07 -18.38
N ALA A 722 -49.13 -2.86 -18.87
CA ALA A 722 -48.89 -4.18 -19.47
C ALA A 722 -47.98 -4.16 -20.73
N ALA A 723 -47.89 -3.00 -21.41
CA ALA A 723 -46.97 -2.81 -22.54
C ALA A 723 -45.48 -2.66 -22.16
N LEU A 724 -45.20 -2.35 -20.90
CA LEU A 724 -43.81 -2.08 -20.42
C LEU A 724 -43.15 -3.35 -19.88
N LYS A 725 -42.96 -4.36 -20.74
CA LYS A 725 -42.45 -5.67 -20.33
C LYS A 725 -40.92 -5.69 -20.10
N THR A 726 -40.16 -4.84 -20.77
CA THR A 726 -38.69 -4.80 -20.68
C THR A 726 -38.19 -3.74 -19.71
N ALA A 727 -37.00 -3.95 -19.15
CA ALA A 727 -36.33 -2.96 -18.27
C ALA A 727 -36.15 -1.61 -18.99
N ALA A 728 -35.75 -1.64 -20.25
CA ALA A 728 -35.57 -0.46 -21.09
C ALA A 728 -36.85 0.37 -21.26
N LYS A 729 -38.01 -0.28 -21.51
CA LYS A 729 -39.30 0.41 -21.59
C LYS A 729 -39.72 1.03 -20.26
N ARG A 730 -39.41 0.36 -19.13
CA ARG A 730 -39.71 0.89 -17.80
C ARG A 730 -38.83 2.10 -17.46
N ALA A 731 -37.55 2.01 -17.79
CA ALA A 731 -36.61 3.13 -17.63
C ALA A 731 -37.06 4.35 -18.47
N LEU A 732 -37.43 4.13 -19.74
CA LEU A 732 -37.99 5.20 -20.58
C LEU A 732 -39.26 5.80 -19.99
N TYR A 733 -40.19 4.96 -19.51
CA TYR A 733 -41.44 5.40 -18.88
C TYR A 733 -41.17 6.26 -17.62
N ASN A 734 -40.28 5.82 -16.75
CA ASN A 734 -39.90 6.56 -15.54
C ASN A 734 -39.31 7.93 -15.86
N ASN A 735 -38.51 8.02 -16.92
CA ASN A 735 -37.77 9.20 -17.33
C ASN A 735 -38.55 10.13 -18.32
N LEU A 736 -39.63 9.66 -18.92
CA LEU A 736 -40.49 10.43 -19.84
C LEU A 736 -41.83 10.84 -19.18
N GLY A 737 -41.80 11.21 -17.92
CA GLY A 737 -42.96 11.72 -17.18
C GLY A 737 -44.10 10.71 -17.01
N LYS A 738 -43.80 9.42 -17.01
CA LYS A 738 -44.75 8.30 -16.92
C LYS A 738 -45.76 8.22 -18.08
N ASN A 739 -45.32 8.62 -19.26
CA ASN A 739 -46.10 8.54 -20.48
C ASN A 739 -45.83 7.19 -21.18
N GLU A 740 -46.79 6.26 -21.10
CA GLU A 740 -46.70 4.93 -21.69
C GLU A 740 -46.51 4.95 -23.20
N THR A 741 -47.33 5.73 -23.89
CA THR A 741 -47.34 5.82 -25.35
C THR A 741 -45.99 6.37 -25.84
N LEU A 742 -45.52 7.43 -25.21
CA LEU A 742 -44.23 8.03 -25.58
C LEU A 742 -43.05 7.07 -25.31
N ALA A 743 -43.05 6.38 -24.18
CA ALA A 743 -42.01 5.40 -23.84
C ALA A 743 -41.95 4.24 -24.86
N VAL A 744 -43.08 3.71 -25.26
CA VAL A 744 -43.17 2.63 -26.27
C VAL A 744 -42.78 3.14 -27.67
N THR A 745 -43.15 4.36 -28.03
CA THR A 745 -42.78 4.95 -29.32
C THR A 745 -41.30 5.23 -29.41
N VAL A 746 -40.66 5.74 -28.35
CA VAL A 746 -39.21 5.95 -28.27
C VAL A 746 -38.49 4.61 -28.34
N ASP A 747 -38.90 3.60 -27.59
CA ASP A 747 -38.32 2.24 -27.63
C ASP A 747 -38.36 1.65 -29.05
N THR A 748 -39.51 1.76 -29.73
CA THR A 748 -39.68 1.26 -31.10
C THR A 748 -38.77 1.99 -32.10
N ALA A 749 -38.64 3.31 -31.95
CA ALA A 749 -37.76 4.13 -32.81
C ALA A 749 -36.30 3.80 -32.58
N VAL A 750 -35.90 3.59 -31.32
CA VAL A 750 -34.55 3.15 -30.97
C VAL A 750 -34.26 1.81 -31.60
N LEU A 751 -35.10 0.78 -31.36
CA LEU A 751 -34.90 -0.56 -31.92
C LEU A 751 -34.82 -0.54 -33.45
N GLY A 752 -35.63 0.25 -34.14
CA GLY A 752 -35.60 0.39 -35.59
C GLY A 752 -34.39 1.15 -36.15
N SER A 753 -33.60 1.81 -35.30
CA SER A 753 -32.42 2.59 -35.67
C SER A 753 -31.10 1.91 -35.29
N LEU A 754 -31.13 0.83 -34.50
CA LEU A 754 -29.95 0.13 -34.02
C LEU A 754 -29.16 -0.53 -35.16
N GLN A 755 -27.84 -0.52 -35.01
CA GLN A 755 -26.89 -1.26 -35.86
C GLN A 755 -25.80 -1.85 -34.93
N ASP A 756 -25.15 -2.93 -35.32
CA ASP A 756 -24.08 -3.55 -34.56
C ASP A 756 -23.02 -2.51 -34.15
N ASP A 757 -22.58 -2.59 -32.90
CA ASP A 757 -21.61 -1.69 -32.30
C ASP A 757 -21.96 -0.18 -32.38
N TRP A 758 -23.23 0.14 -32.26
CA TRP A 758 -23.72 1.51 -32.37
C TRP A 758 -23.23 2.45 -31.27
N ARG A 759 -22.97 1.90 -30.05
CA ARG A 759 -22.52 2.68 -28.89
C ARG A 759 -21.14 3.26 -29.07
N ASN A 760 -20.24 2.52 -29.72
CA ASN A 760 -18.84 2.90 -29.95
C ASN A 760 -18.61 3.65 -31.26
N ASN A 761 -19.66 3.77 -32.10
CA ASN A 761 -19.57 4.42 -33.41
C ASN A 761 -20.38 5.71 -33.45
N SER A 762 -19.70 6.87 -33.60
CA SER A 762 -20.31 8.19 -33.55
C SER A 762 -21.38 8.42 -34.65
N ALA A 763 -21.21 7.85 -35.84
CA ALA A 763 -22.20 7.98 -36.92
C ALA A 763 -23.48 7.18 -36.62
N LYS A 764 -23.31 5.96 -36.09
CA LYS A 764 -24.42 5.09 -35.71
C LYS A 764 -25.16 5.64 -34.47
N THR A 765 -24.44 6.20 -33.51
CA THR A 765 -25.01 6.90 -32.34
C THR A 765 -25.82 8.12 -32.77
N LYS A 766 -25.35 8.90 -33.76
CA LYS A 766 -26.12 10.03 -34.31
C LYS A 766 -27.43 9.59 -34.95
N ARG A 767 -27.48 8.41 -35.57
CA ARG A 767 -28.73 7.85 -36.14
C ARG A 767 -29.73 7.53 -35.05
N VAL A 768 -29.31 6.91 -33.95
CA VAL A 768 -30.19 6.63 -32.80
C VAL A 768 -30.64 7.96 -32.17
N ARG A 769 -29.76 8.92 -32.02
CA ARG A 769 -30.06 10.26 -31.53
C ARG A 769 -31.12 10.96 -32.38
N PHE A 770 -31.00 10.88 -33.70
CA PHE A 770 -31.97 11.46 -34.63
C PHE A 770 -33.35 10.80 -34.52
N ALA A 771 -33.39 9.46 -34.35
CA ALA A 771 -34.67 8.73 -34.14
C ALA A 771 -35.35 9.16 -32.84
N ILE A 772 -34.60 9.29 -31.73
CA ILE A 772 -35.11 9.80 -30.45
C ILE A 772 -35.64 11.24 -30.62
N ARG A 773 -34.84 12.13 -31.22
CA ARG A 773 -35.21 13.53 -31.46
C ARG A 773 -36.48 13.67 -32.28
N HIS A 774 -36.64 12.85 -33.31
CA HIS A 774 -37.85 12.87 -34.15
C HIS A 774 -39.11 12.55 -33.37
N VAL A 775 -39.07 11.51 -32.50
CA VAL A 775 -40.22 11.15 -31.65
C VAL A 775 -40.51 12.22 -30.63
N LEU A 776 -39.45 12.77 -29.96
CA LEU A 776 -39.64 13.82 -28.97
C LEU A 776 -40.17 15.11 -29.60
N SER A 777 -39.74 15.51 -30.78
CA SER A 777 -40.24 16.70 -31.48
C SER A 777 -41.73 16.59 -31.87
N THR A 778 -42.19 15.42 -32.26
CA THR A 778 -43.60 15.19 -32.54
C THR A 778 -44.48 15.15 -31.31
N ALA A 779 -43.93 14.75 -30.15
CA ALA A 779 -44.65 14.69 -28.87
C ALA A 779 -44.71 16.06 -28.14
N ILE A 780 -43.70 16.93 -28.35
CA ILE A 780 -43.59 18.25 -27.72
C ILE A 780 -44.29 19.36 -28.50
N LEU A 781 -44.66 19.16 -29.77
CA LEU A 781 -45.46 20.12 -30.53
C LEU A 781 -46.86 20.25 -29.89
N PRO A 782 -47.33 21.42 -29.55
CA PRO A 782 -48.50 21.61 -28.72
C PRO A 782 -49.76 21.18 -29.43
N ASN A 783 -50.46 20.23 -28.84
CA ASN A 783 -51.90 20.14 -29.03
C ASN A 783 -52.56 21.36 -28.32
N THR A 784 -52.81 22.37 -29.06
CA THR A 784 -53.64 23.50 -28.66
C THR A 784 -55.01 23.02 -28.23
N GLY A 785 -55.29 23.11 -26.93
CA GLY A 785 -56.61 23.01 -26.37
C GLY A 785 -56.83 21.96 -25.31
N LEU A 786 -56.47 22.32 -24.07
CA LEU A 786 -57.25 21.98 -22.87
C LEU A 786 -56.64 22.71 -21.65
N GLN A 787 -57.45 23.52 -21.03
CA GLN A 787 -57.16 24.29 -19.83
C GLN A 787 -56.81 23.35 -18.67
N VAL A 788 -55.65 23.56 -18.03
CA VAL A 788 -55.35 23.01 -16.71
C VAL A 788 -55.16 24.17 -15.74
N GLN A 789 -55.93 24.15 -14.66
CA GLN A 789 -55.86 25.10 -13.56
C GLN A 789 -54.46 25.19 -12.97
N GLN A 790 -53.99 26.41 -12.80
CA GLN A 790 -52.70 26.78 -12.18
C GLN A 790 -52.68 26.42 -10.70
N VAL A 791 -51.65 25.70 -10.28
CA VAL A 791 -51.00 25.92 -8.99
C VAL A 791 -49.48 25.66 -9.20
N GLY A 792 -48.65 26.71 -9.09
CA GLY A 792 -47.17 26.64 -9.11
C GLY A 792 -46.57 27.11 -10.43
N SER A 793 -45.50 27.91 -10.35
CA SER A 793 -44.75 28.48 -11.47
C SER A 793 -44.36 27.41 -12.50
N PRO A 794 -44.50 27.64 -13.80
CA PRO A 794 -44.14 26.65 -14.82
C PRO A 794 -42.62 26.40 -14.80
N PRO A 795 -42.15 25.14 -14.93
CA PRO A 795 -40.76 24.86 -15.16
C PRO A 795 -40.29 25.54 -16.49
N PRO A 796 -39.02 25.90 -16.61
CA PRO A 796 -38.49 26.46 -17.83
C PRO A 796 -38.71 25.50 -19.00
N PRO A 797 -38.95 26.00 -20.23
CA PRO A 797 -39.16 25.15 -21.39
C PRO A 797 -37.99 24.22 -21.59
N LEU A 798 -38.24 22.92 -21.53
CA LEU A 798 -37.23 21.87 -21.79
C LEU A 798 -36.73 22.06 -23.23
N ASP A 799 -35.43 22.33 -23.38
CA ASP A 799 -34.77 22.35 -24.67
C ASP A 799 -34.80 20.95 -25.29
N LEU A 800 -35.33 20.81 -26.50
CA LEU A 800 -35.46 19.53 -27.21
C LEU A 800 -34.11 18.83 -27.39
N GLU A 801 -33.02 19.59 -27.58
CA GLU A 801 -31.70 19.02 -27.76
C GLU A 801 -31.18 18.43 -26.44
N THR A 802 -31.33 19.14 -25.34
CA THR A 802 -30.95 18.67 -24.00
C THR A 802 -31.73 17.41 -23.61
N GLU A 803 -33.03 17.36 -23.89
CA GLU A 803 -33.85 16.20 -23.58
C GLU A 803 -33.52 15.01 -24.48
N THR A 804 -33.22 15.25 -25.76
CA THR A 804 -32.74 14.21 -26.68
C THR A 804 -31.43 13.59 -26.20
N ASP A 805 -30.49 14.39 -25.75
CA ASP A 805 -29.21 13.89 -25.25
C ASP A 805 -29.36 13.15 -23.93
N ARG A 806 -30.25 13.58 -23.04
CA ARG A 806 -30.58 12.89 -21.80
C ARG A 806 -31.17 11.50 -22.06
N ILE A 807 -32.13 11.40 -23.01
CA ILE A 807 -32.74 10.12 -23.37
C ILE A 807 -31.77 9.25 -24.14
N LEU A 808 -30.89 9.79 -24.98
CA LEU A 808 -29.85 9.04 -25.65
C LEU A 808 -28.88 8.41 -24.65
N ASP A 809 -28.48 9.17 -23.63
CA ASP A 809 -27.60 8.66 -22.58
C ASP A 809 -28.26 7.53 -21.77
N LEU A 810 -29.53 7.70 -21.40
CA LEU A 810 -30.33 6.65 -20.80
C LEU A 810 -30.35 5.36 -21.65
N VAL A 811 -30.58 5.50 -22.97
CA VAL A 811 -30.64 4.38 -23.93
C VAL A 811 -29.29 3.68 -24.06
N LYS A 812 -28.19 4.40 -23.98
CA LYS A 812 -26.83 3.82 -24.01
C LYS A 812 -26.58 2.86 -22.83
N HIS A 813 -27.15 3.09 -21.69
CA HIS A 813 -26.97 2.28 -20.49
C HIS A 813 -27.95 1.08 -20.40
N GLN A 814 -28.87 0.92 -21.37
CA GLN A 814 -29.78 -0.22 -21.38
C GLN A 814 -29.15 -1.46 -22.05
N SER A 815 -29.14 -2.59 -21.36
CA SER A 815 -28.66 -3.87 -21.93
C SER A 815 -29.55 -4.41 -23.06
N GLY A 816 -30.77 -3.92 -23.18
CA GLY A 816 -31.73 -4.36 -24.19
C GLY A 816 -31.58 -3.73 -25.58
N TYR A 817 -30.62 -2.82 -25.79
CA TYR A 817 -30.41 -2.15 -27.08
C TYR A 817 -29.10 -2.43 -27.76
#